data_c703d4c731c370bf400d61c368bbbe67
#
_entry.id   c703d4c731c370bf400d61c368bbbe67
#
_cell.length_a   1.000
_cell.length_b   1.000
_cell.length_c   1.000
_cell.angle_alpha   90.00
_cell.angle_beta   90.00
_cell.angle_gamma   90.00
#
_symmetry.space_group_name_H-M   'P 1'
#
loop_
_entity.id
_entity.type
_entity.pdbx_description
1 polymer ?
#
loop_
_entity_poly.entity_id
_entity_poly.type
_entity_poly.pdbx_seq_one_letter_code
_entity_poly.pdbx_strand_id
1 'polypeptide(L)'
;MSLADLRAALDAELAATPEYYDFKVLRSEREGALWRVTLEPGYVFAEGQPPGQAAALGLLDDSLDGASAWWGAPVKGHASVLALRLEEDQLLLQNASSAPPGPEQLIRLYPPRFLKALVEAAWDTPWAEAALALRPALSRPEAAPPGPALSGAPFRWLREAQRRALQTLPTQRCGYLWGPPGTGKTTTLGVLLAEYLDSRPTARILLVSATNQAVDQALIAVDKALQKGRREALRGALQRLGTRFDPAAYEGREHLLPGSDPALLATLSRVEAARPRSGDAQALKAWSDRLAGLREQQRADTRRALRQARLAAMTASRATAGLGLLRSLDERGAGEPPFDLLVFDEASQLSLAQTLLLMPLGAAALFAGDPQQLAPVLRSREPAAQRWLGRSAFADMPHQGPSVVLLDEQSRMAPPICALVSEVFYEGALKVATDALQTPEWLARRQRPLADLPAADHVIVRPVKGPGRWSAQDHGPQRPASAEAVVEAVALALESGTWQPRELVVLTPFRAQRALIRRGLEARGIAEAEGVRVSTVHRAQGSEAPVVFFDPVDAKLPFLQTQDARRLLNVALSRAQAKVLLYLSDADAASPLLAPLVQRLRLADDRRAVIPLQVLAAAPAFPRNALGLRVSAGRVTGEVQRLSPDGRQLWLVNERNGAALPLDAAFWRAKAGLAS
;
A
#
# COMPACT_ATOMS: atom_id res chain seq x y z
N MET A 1 -21.64 0.70 -20.56
CA MET A 1 -20.77 1.83 -20.16
C MET A 1 -20.36 2.57 -21.42
N SER A 2 -20.82 3.79 -21.59
CA SER A 2 -20.61 4.61 -22.79
C SER A 2 -19.65 5.77 -22.50
N LEU A 3 -19.21 6.48 -23.54
CA LEU A 3 -18.41 7.69 -23.39
C LEU A 3 -19.16 8.78 -22.61
N ALA A 4 -20.48 8.90 -22.82
CA ALA A 4 -21.31 9.82 -22.05
C ALA A 4 -21.34 9.46 -20.55
N ASP A 5 -21.41 8.17 -20.21
CA ASP A 5 -21.38 7.68 -18.81
C ASP A 5 -20.01 7.93 -18.16
N LEU A 6 -18.91 7.78 -18.91
CA LEU A 6 -17.57 8.13 -18.46
C LEU A 6 -17.43 9.63 -18.15
N ARG A 7 -17.89 10.48 -19.06
CA ARG A 7 -17.87 11.96 -18.89
C ARG A 7 -18.69 12.39 -17.68
N ALA A 8 -19.91 11.86 -17.54
CA ALA A 8 -20.75 12.13 -16.37
C ALA A 8 -20.09 11.71 -15.05
N ALA A 9 -19.35 10.59 -15.05
CA ALA A 9 -18.59 10.15 -13.87
C ALA A 9 -17.48 11.13 -13.50
N LEU A 10 -16.75 11.63 -14.48
CA LEU A 10 -15.66 12.59 -14.27
C LEU A 10 -16.19 13.96 -13.82
N ASP A 11 -17.30 14.43 -14.38
CA ASP A 11 -17.96 15.67 -13.96
C ASP A 11 -18.44 15.56 -12.51
N ALA A 12 -19.04 14.42 -12.15
CA ALA A 12 -19.50 14.17 -10.78
C ALA A 12 -18.36 14.15 -9.75
N GLU A 13 -17.22 13.56 -10.12
CA GLU A 13 -16.03 13.57 -9.23
C GLU A 13 -15.39 14.95 -9.17
N LEU A 14 -15.34 15.67 -10.28
CA LEU A 14 -14.83 17.05 -10.31
C LEU A 14 -15.69 17.97 -9.42
N ALA A 15 -17.01 17.84 -9.48
CA ALA A 15 -17.92 18.61 -8.63
C ALA A 15 -17.81 18.24 -7.14
N ALA A 16 -17.46 16.98 -6.83
CA ALA A 16 -17.24 16.53 -5.46
C ALA A 16 -15.83 16.82 -4.91
N THR A 17 -14.90 17.25 -5.79
CA THR A 17 -13.52 17.53 -5.41
C THR A 17 -13.36 18.99 -5.01
N PRO A 18 -12.98 19.30 -3.77
CA PRO A 18 -12.74 20.67 -3.35
C PRO A 18 -11.65 21.35 -4.17
N GLU A 19 -11.83 22.63 -4.46
CA GLU A 19 -10.81 23.41 -5.19
C GLU A 19 -9.58 23.65 -4.32
N TYR A 20 -9.78 23.78 -3.01
CA TYR A 20 -8.71 24.01 -2.05
C TYR A 20 -9.02 23.39 -0.68
N TYR A 21 -7.96 23.32 0.14
CA TYR A 21 -8.04 22.91 1.55
C TYR A 21 -7.33 23.95 2.40
N ASP A 22 -7.95 24.37 3.48
CA ASP A 22 -7.36 25.27 4.48
C ASP A 22 -6.90 24.47 5.69
N PHE A 23 -5.68 24.69 6.12
CA PHE A 23 -5.08 24.13 7.32
C PHE A 23 -4.68 25.27 8.25
N LYS A 24 -4.78 25.03 9.56
CA LYS A 24 -4.34 25.99 10.56
C LYS A 24 -2.90 25.70 10.96
N VAL A 25 -2.08 26.73 11.02
CA VAL A 25 -0.66 26.65 11.33
C VAL A 25 -0.46 26.78 12.84
N LEU A 26 0.30 25.88 13.45
CA LEU A 26 0.76 25.97 14.83
C LEU A 26 2.12 26.66 14.91
N ARG A 27 3.07 26.28 14.06
CA ARG A 27 4.41 26.87 14.00
C ARG A 27 5.06 26.63 12.65
N SER A 28 6.06 27.45 12.34
CA SER A 28 6.90 27.31 11.14
C SER A 28 8.37 27.39 11.53
N GLU A 29 9.17 26.45 11.11
CA GLU A 29 10.60 26.32 11.41
C GLU A 29 11.41 26.19 10.12
N ARG A 30 12.60 26.78 10.10
CA ARG A 30 13.47 26.67 8.93
C ARG A 30 14.26 25.38 8.96
N GLU A 31 14.21 24.64 7.87
CA GLU A 31 14.97 23.39 7.67
C GLU A 31 15.83 23.54 6.41
N GLY A 32 17.02 24.09 6.55
CA GLY A 32 17.91 24.39 5.43
C GLY A 32 17.30 25.39 4.45
N ALA A 33 17.03 24.96 3.22
CA ALA A 33 16.37 25.75 2.18
C ALA A 33 14.83 25.65 2.22
N LEU A 34 14.30 24.82 3.10
CA LEU A 34 12.87 24.54 3.23
C LEU A 34 12.29 25.18 4.48
N TRP A 35 10.95 25.25 4.53
CA TRP A 35 10.20 25.55 5.73
C TRP A 35 9.38 24.35 6.15
N ARG A 36 9.56 23.91 7.40
CA ARG A 36 8.71 22.94 8.06
C ARG A 36 7.59 23.70 8.76
N VAL A 37 6.37 23.47 8.32
CA VAL A 37 5.16 24.05 8.90
C VAL A 37 4.40 22.98 9.64
N THR A 38 4.25 23.13 10.97
CA THR A 38 3.44 22.23 11.79
C THR A 38 2.00 22.71 11.76
N LEU A 39 1.07 21.82 11.47
CA LEU A 39 -0.35 22.07 11.34
C LEU A 39 -1.10 21.69 12.62
N GLU A 40 -2.24 22.32 12.88
CA GLU A 40 -3.15 21.89 13.94
C GLU A 40 -3.72 20.52 13.59
N PRO A 41 -3.55 19.50 14.47
CA PRO A 41 -4.06 18.16 14.21
C PRO A 41 -5.56 18.16 13.96
N GLY A 42 -5.98 17.51 12.87
CA GLY A 42 -7.42 17.39 12.54
C GLY A 42 -8.09 18.64 11.99
N TYR A 43 -7.45 19.83 12.03
CA TYR A 43 -8.03 21.04 11.42
C TYR A 43 -7.80 21.03 9.92
N VAL A 44 -8.82 20.64 9.18
CA VAL A 44 -8.86 20.75 7.71
C VAL A 44 -10.23 21.28 7.31
N PHE A 45 -10.26 22.36 6.58
CA PHE A 45 -11.45 22.93 5.97
C PHE A 45 -11.37 22.76 4.46
N ALA A 46 -12.36 22.11 3.87
CA ALA A 46 -12.51 22.03 2.43
C ALA A 46 -13.68 22.89 2.00
N GLU A 47 -13.57 23.55 0.85
CA GLU A 47 -14.63 24.37 0.29
C GLU A 47 -15.97 23.60 0.22
N GLY A 48 -17.03 24.21 0.77
CA GLY A 48 -18.38 23.63 0.76
C GLY A 48 -18.60 22.46 1.72
N GLN A 49 -17.63 22.11 2.56
CA GLN A 49 -17.74 21.01 3.54
C GLN A 49 -17.56 21.52 4.97
N PRO A 50 -18.25 20.95 5.95
CA PRO A 50 -17.99 21.28 7.36
C PRO A 50 -16.56 20.92 7.76
N PRO A 51 -15.96 21.69 8.69
CA PRO A 51 -14.63 21.39 9.21
C PRO A 51 -14.52 19.94 9.71
N GLY A 52 -13.44 19.27 9.40
CA GLY A 52 -13.13 17.91 9.88
C GLY A 52 -13.72 16.76 9.06
N GLN A 53 -14.69 16.98 8.18
CA GLN A 53 -15.26 15.88 7.39
C GLN A 53 -14.28 15.30 6.37
N ALA A 54 -13.45 16.14 5.75
CA ALA A 54 -12.38 15.70 4.88
C ALA A 54 -11.23 15.02 5.64
N ALA A 55 -10.98 15.43 6.88
CA ALA A 55 -9.94 14.85 7.74
C ALA A 55 -10.25 13.41 8.20
N ALA A 56 -11.53 13.08 8.37
CA ALA A 56 -11.96 11.76 8.84
C ALA A 56 -11.61 10.62 7.87
N LEU A 57 -11.45 10.91 6.59
CA LEU A 57 -11.35 9.89 5.55
C LEU A 57 -9.91 9.48 5.18
N GLY A 58 -8.88 10.10 5.73
CA GLY A 58 -7.47 9.76 5.42
C GLY A 58 -7.04 9.99 3.95
N LEU A 59 -7.94 10.54 3.13
CA LEU A 59 -7.81 10.64 1.67
C LEU A 59 -7.01 11.83 1.16
N LEU A 60 -6.49 12.67 2.05
CA LEU A 60 -5.91 13.97 1.68
C LEU A 60 -4.46 13.88 1.21
N ASP A 61 -3.71 12.89 1.68
CA ASP A 61 -2.26 12.86 1.54
C ASP A 61 -1.81 12.79 0.07
N ASP A 62 -2.36 11.84 -0.68
CA ASP A 62 -1.97 11.64 -2.07
C ASP A 62 -2.54 12.72 -3.00
N SER A 63 -3.69 13.30 -2.65
CA SER A 63 -4.32 14.36 -3.45
C SER A 63 -3.67 15.72 -3.30
N LEU A 64 -2.93 15.96 -2.22
CA LEU A 64 -2.24 17.21 -1.94
C LEU A 64 -0.75 17.18 -2.26
N ASP A 65 -0.22 16.01 -2.63
CA ASP A 65 1.16 15.92 -3.07
C ASP A 65 1.36 16.78 -4.35
N GLY A 66 2.14 17.83 -4.24
CA GLY A 66 2.36 18.83 -5.28
C GLY A 66 1.41 20.01 -5.30
N ALA A 67 0.64 20.15 -4.25
CA ALA A 67 -0.17 21.34 -4.05
C ALA A 67 0.68 22.64 -4.08
N SER A 68 0.08 23.71 -4.52
CA SER A 68 0.59 25.06 -4.24
C SER A 68 -0.02 25.54 -2.93
N ALA A 69 0.83 26.12 -2.06
CA ALA A 69 0.44 26.66 -0.78
C ALA A 69 0.36 28.18 -0.83
N TRP A 70 -0.68 28.75 -0.21
CA TRP A 70 -0.91 30.19 -0.14
C TRP A 70 -1.31 30.58 1.30
N TRP A 71 -0.82 31.74 1.78
CA TRP A 71 -1.16 32.25 3.12
C TRP A 71 -1.17 33.78 3.17
N GLY A 72 -1.87 34.34 4.16
CA GLY A 72 -2.05 35.76 4.36
C GLY A 72 -3.23 36.35 3.58
N ALA A 73 -3.69 37.53 3.99
CA ALA A 73 -4.82 38.19 3.35
C ALA A 73 -4.47 39.66 2.95
N PRO A 74 -4.78 40.10 1.75
CA PRO A 74 -4.96 39.32 0.53
C PRO A 74 -3.63 38.64 0.22
N VAL A 75 -3.63 37.47 -0.31
CA VAL A 75 -2.50 36.54 -0.48
C VAL A 75 -1.10 37.15 -0.40
N LYS A 76 -0.43 37.04 0.75
CA LYS A 76 0.89 37.64 1.00
C LYS A 76 2.05 36.69 0.72
N GLY A 77 1.82 35.39 0.83
CA GLY A 77 2.85 34.38 0.62
C GLY A 77 2.37 33.22 -0.22
N HIS A 78 3.28 32.62 -0.97
CA HIS A 78 3.03 31.35 -1.67
C HIS A 78 4.29 30.48 -1.66
N ALA A 79 4.10 29.19 -1.78
CA ALA A 79 5.17 28.21 -1.88
C ALA A 79 4.68 26.97 -2.62
N SER A 80 5.60 26.14 -3.05
CA SER A 80 5.29 24.76 -3.50
C SER A 80 5.37 23.81 -2.30
N VAL A 81 4.40 22.92 -2.17
CA VAL A 81 4.46 21.84 -1.19
C VAL A 81 5.41 20.77 -1.73
N LEU A 82 6.55 20.59 -1.10
CA LEU A 82 7.51 19.55 -1.44
C LEU A 82 7.08 18.21 -0.88
N ALA A 83 6.62 18.20 0.36
CA ALA A 83 6.07 17.03 1.00
C ALA A 83 4.99 17.43 2.00
N LEU A 84 3.92 16.68 2.05
CA LEU A 84 2.88 16.75 3.05
C LEU A 84 3.03 15.53 3.95
N ARG A 85 3.52 15.75 5.17
CA ARG A 85 3.65 14.71 6.20
C ARG A 85 2.49 14.82 7.17
N LEU A 86 1.30 14.44 6.72
CA LEU A 86 0.10 14.52 7.56
C LEU A 86 0.16 13.60 8.78
N GLU A 87 1.00 12.57 8.77
CA GLU A 87 1.28 11.75 9.97
C GLU A 87 1.92 12.56 11.09
N GLU A 88 2.81 13.45 10.69
CA GLU A 88 3.51 14.37 11.59
C GLU A 88 2.76 15.71 11.71
N ASP A 89 1.59 15.85 11.08
CA ASP A 89 0.87 17.10 10.92
C ASP A 89 1.77 18.22 10.38
N GLN A 90 2.60 17.90 9.37
CA GLN A 90 3.63 18.79 8.86
C GLN A 90 3.56 18.96 7.34
N LEU A 91 3.90 20.19 6.93
CA LEU A 91 4.17 20.53 5.52
C LEU A 91 5.64 20.90 5.39
N LEU A 92 6.28 20.42 4.33
CA LEU A 92 7.56 20.93 3.87
C LEU A 92 7.30 21.87 2.68
N LEU A 93 7.57 23.16 2.87
CA LEU A 93 7.38 24.19 1.85
C LEU A 93 8.71 24.51 1.18
N GLN A 94 8.70 24.54 -0.15
CA GLN A 94 9.82 24.91 -1.00
C GLN A 94 9.50 26.21 -1.74
N ASN A 95 10.52 27.02 -2.01
CA ASN A 95 10.39 28.25 -2.78
C ASN A 95 9.37 29.26 -2.21
N ALA A 96 9.39 29.45 -0.89
CA ALA A 96 8.52 30.43 -0.25
C ALA A 96 8.85 31.84 -0.72
N SER A 97 7.85 32.58 -1.22
CA SER A 97 7.99 33.92 -1.76
C SER A 97 8.09 35.03 -0.69
N SER A 98 7.78 34.67 0.57
CA SER A 98 7.79 35.62 1.70
C SER A 98 8.11 34.87 2.99
N ALA A 99 8.00 35.56 4.14
CA ALA A 99 8.06 34.94 5.44
C ALA A 99 7.05 33.75 5.52
N PRO A 100 7.39 32.66 6.23
CA PRO A 100 6.50 31.52 6.39
C PRO A 100 5.20 31.92 7.09
N PRO A 101 4.13 31.12 6.98
CA PRO A 101 2.90 31.38 7.72
C PRO A 101 3.17 31.30 9.23
N GLY A 102 2.67 32.31 9.98
CA GLY A 102 2.80 32.36 11.44
C GLY A 102 1.76 31.46 12.15
N PRO A 103 1.90 31.32 13.49
CA PRO A 103 0.91 30.65 14.31
C PRO A 103 -0.48 31.25 14.10
N GLU A 104 -1.52 30.39 14.20
CA GLU A 104 -2.94 30.74 14.04
C GLU A 104 -3.33 31.17 12.62
N GLN A 105 -2.40 31.31 11.68
CA GLN A 105 -2.72 31.62 10.29
C GLN A 105 -3.24 30.39 9.56
N LEU A 106 -4.10 30.63 8.59
CA LEU A 106 -4.54 29.59 7.65
C LEU A 106 -3.56 29.51 6.48
N ILE A 107 -3.17 28.30 6.15
CA ILE A 107 -2.47 27.98 4.91
C ILE A 107 -3.43 27.24 3.98
N ARG A 108 -3.62 27.79 2.79
CA ARG A 108 -4.51 27.23 1.76
C ARG A 108 -3.70 26.43 0.77
N LEU A 109 -4.08 25.17 0.58
CA LEU A 109 -3.44 24.26 -0.37
C LEU A 109 -4.37 24.01 -1.55
N TYR A 110 -3.88 24.26 -2.75
CA TYR A 110 -4.53 23.92 -4.00
C TYR A 110 -3.94 22.62 -4.53
N PRO A 111 -4.71 21.52 -4.57
CA PRO A 111 -4.23 20.24 -5.08
C PRO A 111 -3.82 20.33 -6.54
N PRO A 112 -2.90 19.48 -7.00
CA PRO A 112 -2.58 19.37 -8.41
C PRO A 112 -3.84 18.99 -9.21
N ARG A 113 -4.03 19.59 -10.38
CA ARG A 113 -5.24 19.40 -11.20
C ARG A 113 -5.18 18.12 -12.04
N PHE A 114 -4.84 16.97 -11.42
CA PHE A 114 -4.74 15.69 -12.14
C PHE A 114 -6.08 15.20 -12.69
N LEU A 115 -7.17 15.42 -11.94
CA LEU A 115 -8.51 15.08 -12.39
C LEU A 115 -8.88 15.87 -13.64
N LYS A 116 -8.46 17.14 -13.75
CA LYS A 116 -8.69 17.95 -14.93
C LYS A 116 -8.03 17.38 -16.18
N ALA A 117 -6.79 16.88 -16.07
CA ALA A 117 -6.13 16.21 -17.19
C ALA A 117 -6.86 14.92 -17.63
N LEU A 118 -7.46 14.19 -16.68
CA LEU A 118 -8.28 13.02 -16.97
C LEU A 118 -9.58 13.42 -17.69
N VAL A 119 -10.21 14.53 -17.27
CA VAL A 119 -11.35 15.12 -17.96
C VAL A 119 -10.96 15.51 -19.40
N GLU A 120 -9.89 16.25 -19.58
CA GLU A 120 -9.38 16.67 -20.90
C GLU A 120 -9.19 15.45 -21.83
N ALA A 121 -8.58 14.36 -21.32
CA ALA A 121 -8.38 13.12 -22.07
C ALA A 121 -9.71 12.44 -22.48
N ALA A 122 -10.73 12.48 -21.61
CA ALA A 122 -12.05 11.93 -21.91
C ALA A 122 -12.88 12.80 -22.88
N TRP A 123 -12.54 14.08 -23.00
CA TRP A 123 -13.17 14.99 -23.98
C TRP A 123 -12.48 14.96 -25.36
N ASP A 124 -11.28 14.42 -25.48
CA ASP A 124 -10.70 14.03 -26.77
C ASP A 124 -11.45 12.79 -27.29
N THR A 125 -12.54 13.01 -28.02
CA THR A 125 -13.49 11.96 -28.43
C THR A 125 -12.81 10.81 -29.18
N PRO A 126 -11.98 11.02 -30.22
CA PRO A 126 -11.30 9.92 -30.92
C PRO A 126 -10.43 9.08 -29.98
N TRP A 127 -9.72 9.72 -29.05
CA TRP A 127 -8.88 9.01 -28.09
C TRP A 127 -9.70 8.22 -27.07
N ALA A 128 -10.74 8.83 -26.52
CA ALA A 128 -11.60 8.18 -25.54
C ALA A 128 -12.38 7.00 -26.14
N GLU A 129 -12.83 7.10 -27.39
CA GLU A 129 -13.47 5.97 -28.10
C GLU A 129 -12.49 4.82 -28.35
N ALA A 130 -11.26 5.12 -28.79
CA ALA A 130 -10.21 4.12 -28.93
C ALA A 130 -9.89 3.45 -27.58
N ALA A 131 -9.85 4.21 -26.49
CA ALA A 131 -9.66 3.70 -25.14
C ALA A 131 -10.79 2.77 -24.70
N LEU A 132 -12.04 3.15 -24.93
CA LEU A 132 -13.20 2.34 -24.58
C LEU A 132 -13.31 1.05 -25.41
N ALA A 133 -12.85 1.07 -26.65
CA ALA A 133 -12.79 -0.10 -27.52
C ALA A 133 -11.84 -1.19 -26.97
N LEU A 134 -10.86 -0.83 -26.14
CA LEU A 134 -9.93 -1.78 -25.49
C LEU A 134 -10.53 -2.46 -24.24
N ARG A 135 -11.63 -1.97 -23.70
CA ARG A 135 -12.22 -2.50 -22.48
C ARG A 135 -12.52 -4.00 -22.50
N PRO A 136 -13.06 -4.60 -23.60
CA PRO A 136 -13.29 -6.04 -23.65
C PRO A 136 -12.03 -6.89 -23.43
N ALA A 137 -10.84 -6.38 -23.79
CA ALA A 137 -9.59 -7.06 -23.58
C ALA A 137 -9.23 -7.23 -22.09
N LEU A 138 -9.82 -6.43 -21.19
CA LEU A 138 -9.62 -6.60 -19.75
C LEU A 138 -10.23 -7.91 -19.21
N SER A 139 -11.32 -8.38 -19.79
CA SER A 139 -12.04 -9.57 -19.30
C SER A 139 -11.87 -10.80 -20.21
N ARG A 140 -11.29 -10.64 -21.39
CA ARG A 140 -11.13 -11.73 -22.36
C ARG A 140 -9.64 -11.96 -22.61
N PRO A 141 -9.14 -13.19 -22.45
CA PRO A 141 -7.79 -13.51 -22.83
C PRO A 141 -7.60 -13.30 -24.35
N GLU A 142 -6.69 -12.42 -24.69
CA GLU A 142 -6.26 -12.17 -26.07
C GLU A 142 -4.74 -12.30 -26.12
N ALA A 143 -4.21 -12.84 -27.22
CA ALA A 143 -2.77 -12.91 -27.40
C ALA A 143 -2.14 -11.51 -27.57
N ALA A 144 -1.01 -11.28 -26.93
CA ALA A 144 -0.17 -10.12 -27.20
C ALA A 144 0.46 -10.21 -28.60
N PRO A 145 0.95 -9.10 -29.17
CA PRO A 145 1.81 -9.16 -30.35
C PRO A 145 2.93 -10.19 -30.17
N PRO A 146 3.27 -10.97 -31.20
CA PRO A 146 4.25 -12.05 -31.12
C PRO A 146 5.62 -11.50 -30.69
N GLY A 147 6.32 -12.27 -29.88
CA GLY A 147 7.65 -11.93 -29.39
C GLY A 147 8.33 -13.13 -28.75
N PRO A 148 9.64 -13.08 -28.52
CA PRO A 148 10.37 -14.18 -27.90
C PRO A 148 9.82 -14.50 -26.52
N ALA A 149 9.75 -15.79 -26.20
CA ALA A 149 9.37 -16.26 -24.87
C ALA A 149 10.43 -15.84 -23.82
N LEU A 150 9.97 -15.47 -22.64
CA LEU A 150 10.88 -15.18 -21.53
C LEU A 150 11.27 -16.50 -20.86
N SER A 151 12.57 -16.81 -20.84
CA SER A 151 13.04 -18.10 -20.31
C SER A 151 13.08 -18.14 -18.78
N GLY A 152 13.32 -17.01 -18.14
CA GLY A 152 13.55 -16.94 -16.69
C GLY A 152 14.72 -17.80 -16.20
N ALA A 153 15.51 -18.39 -17.12
CA ALA A 153 16.60 -19.29 -16.78
C ALA A 153 17.64 -18.71 -15.82
N PRO A 154 18.02 -17.42 -15.91
CA PRO A 154 18.93 -16.78 -14.96
C PRO A 154 18.36 -16.64 -13.55
N PHE A 155 17.02 -16.81 -13.38
CA PHE A 155 16.29 -16.57 -12.14
C PHE A 155 15.66 -17.84 -11.57
N ARG A 156 16.43 -18.93 -11.54
CA ARG A 156 16.00 -20.24 -10.99
C ARG A 156 15.53 -20.18 -9.53
N TRP A 157 15.93 -19.14 -8.79
CA TRP A 157 15.51 -18.90 -7.42
C TRP A 157 14.07 -18.38 -7.29
N LEU A 158 13.42 -17.99 -8.38
CA LEU A 158 12.02 -17.61 -8.39
C LEU A 158 11.13 -18.81 -8.04
N ARG A 159 10.07 -18.56 -7.29
CA ARG A 159 9.04 -19.55 -6.95
C ARG A 159 8.24 -19.92 -8.19
N GLU A 160 7.50 -21.02 -8.11
CA GLU A 160 6.78 -21.56 -9.26
C GLU A 160 5.80 -20.56 -9.89
N ALA A 161 4.93 -19.94 -9.06
CA ALA A 161 3.99 -18.93 -9.55
C ALA A 161 4.70 -17.71 -10.17
N GLN A 162 5.84 -17.29 -9.62
CA GLN A 162 6.65 -16.22 -10.17
C GLN A 162 7.24 -16.60 -11.55
N ARG A 163 7.77 -17.82 -11.71
CA ARG A 163 8.24 -18.32 -13.01
C ARG A 163 7.11 -18.41 -14.03
N ARG A 164 5.95 -18.91 -13.62
CA ARG A 164 4.74 -18.95 -14.46
C ARG A 164 4.35 -17.56 -14.93
N ALA A 165 4.43 -16.54 -14.09
CA ALA A 165 4.14 -15.16 -14.48
C ALA A 165 5.07 -14.68 -15.60
N LEU A 166 6.38 -14.99 -15.55
CA LEU A 166 7.32 -14.64 -16.60
C LEU A 166 7.00 -15.32 -17.93
N GLN A 167 6.52 -16.56 -17.88
CA GLN A 167 6.24 -17.36 -19.07
C GLN A 167 4.91 -17.00 -19.75
N THR A 168 3.89 -16.67 -18.97
CA THR A 168 2.53 -16.54 -19.50
C THR A 168 2.10 -15.08 -19.68
N LEU A 169 2.37 -14.18 -18.73
CA LEU A 169 1.82 -12.82 -18.80
C LEU A 169 2.30 -12.00 -20.01
N PRO A 170 3.57 -12.06 -20.44
CA PRO A 170 4.03 -11.33 -21.63
C PRO A 170 3.44 -11.80 -22.95
N THR A 171 2.75 -12.95 -22.96
CA THR A 171 2.07 -13.48 -24.17
C THR A 171 0.62 -13.02 -24.26
N GLN A 172 0.11 -12.32 -23.26
CA GLN A 172 -1.26 -11.84 -23.18
C GLN A 172 -1.33 -10.35 -23.52
N ARG A 173 -2.39 -9.94 -24.22
CA ARG A 173 -2.65 -8.53 -24.48
C ARG A 173 -2.94 -7.75 -23.21
N CYS A 174 -3.68 -8.36 -22.28
CA CYS A 174 -3.87 -7.87 -20.92
C CYS A 174 -3.49 -8.99 -19.95
N GLY A 175 -2.39 -8.81 -19.20
CA GLY A 175 -1.91 -9.74 -18.19
C GLY A 175 -2.14 -9.20 -16.78
N TYR A 176 -2.47 -10.08 -15.83
CA TYR A 176 -2.72 -9.73 -14.43
C TYR A 176 -1.75 -10.49 -13.52
N LEU A 177 -0.84 -9.78 -12.87
CA LEU A 177 0.00 -10.28 -11.80
C LEU A 177 -0.69 -9.96 -10.47
N TRP A 178 -1.47 -10.90 -9.96
CA TRP A 178 -2.12 -10.77 -8.66
C TRP A 178 -1.13 -11.15 -7.57
N GLY A 179 -0.65 -10.17 -6.83
CA GLY A 179 0.36 -10.33 -5.80
C GLY A 179 -0.14 -9.94 -4.42
N PRO A 180 -0.67 -10.90 -3.62
CA PRO A 180 -0.96 -10.68 -2.21
C PRO A 180 0.25 -10.17 -1.42
N PRO A 181 0.04 -9.67 -0.18
CA PRO A 181 1.12 -9.13 0.64
C PRO A 181 2.27 -10.12 0.86
N GLY A 182 3.51 -9.66 0.68
CA GLY A 182 4.71 -10.46 0.94
C GLY A 182 5.05 -11.54 -0.08
N THR A 183 4.33 -11.62 -1.22
CA THR A 183 4.55 -12.64 -2.27
C THR A 183 5.66 -12.28 -3.26
N GLY A 184 6.28 -11.11 -3.11
CA GLY A 184 7.35 -10.67 -4.00
C GLY A 184 6.85 -10.12 -5.35
N LYS A 185 5.64 -9.54 -5.40
CA LYS A 185 5.06 -8.89 -6.58
C LYS A 185 6.07 -7.97 -7.28
N THR A 186 6.63 -7.00 -6.56
CA THR A 186 7.58 -6.01 -7.10
C THR A 186 8.86 -6.66 -7.61
N THR A 187 9.37 -7.69 -6.93
CA THR A 187 10.53 -8.47 -7.39
C THR A 187 10.21 -9.24 -8.67
N THR A 188 9.05 -9.90 -8.72
CA THR A 188 8.58 -10.64 -9.90
C THR A 188 8.42 -9.71 -11.10
N LEU A 189 7.79 -8.55 -10.88
CA LEU A 189 7.64 -7.51 -11.90
C LEU A 189 8.99 -7.01 -12.39
N GLY A 190 9.93 -6.70 -11.48
CA GLY A 190 11.28 -6.25 -11.83
C GLY A 190 12.03 -7.25 -12.72
N VAL A 191 11.97 -8.54 -12.37
CA VAL A 191 12.57 -9.62 -13.16
C VAL A 191 11.89 -9.77 -14.53
N LEU A 192 10.54 -9.75 -14.56
CA LEU A 192 9.78 -9.85 -15.80
C LEU A 192 10.15 -8.74 -16.77
N LEU A 193 10.21 -7.49 -16.31
CA LEU A 193 10.53 -6.35 -17.15
C LEU A 193 12.00 -6.35 -17.59
N ALA A 194 12.93 -6.80 -16.74
CA ALA A 194 14.33 -6.97 -17.11
C ALA A 194 14.50 -8.01 -18.24
N GLU A 195 13.82 -9.17 -18.11
CA GLU A 195 13.83 -10.22 -19.17
C GLU A 195 13.12 -9.73 -20.44
N TYR A 196 12.05 -8.98 -20.31
CA TYR A 196 11.33 -8.41 -21.44
C TYR A 196 12.21 -7.46 -22.27
N LEU A 197 12.95 -6.57 -21.59
CA LEU A 197 13.89 -5.65 -22.24
C LEU A 197 15.06 -6.38 -22.90
N ASP A 198 15.59 -7.42 -22.27
CA ASP A 198 16.71 -8.18 -22.79
C ASP A 198 16.33 -9.01 -24.02
N SER A 199 15.18 -9.68 -23.97
CA SER A 199 14.71 -10.53 -25.07
C SER A 199 14.19 -9.74 -26.28
N ARG A 200 13.90 -8.45 -26.13
CA ARG A 200 13.33 -7.58 -27.18
C ARG A 200 14.12 -6.29 -27.30
N PRO A 201 15.22 -6.25 -28.11
CA PRO A 201 16.17 -5.11 -28.14
C PRO A 201 15.57 -3.76 -28.47
N THR A 202 14.47 -3.72 -29.22
CA THR A 202 13.78 -2.47 -29.63
C THR A 202 12.57 -2.12 -28.76
N ALA A 203 12.20 -2.98 -27.82
CA ALA A 203 10.99 -2.78 -27.03
C ALA A 203 11.09 -1.56 -26.12
N ARG A 204 9.98 -0.85 -26.03
CA ARG A 204 9.77 0.30 -25.16
C ARG A 204 8.67 0.00 -24.15
N ILE A 205 8.91 0.32 -22.88
CA ILE A 205 7.99 0.07 -21.77
C ILE A 205 7.63 1.40 -21.12
N LEU A 206 6.34 1.62 -20.85
CA LEU A 206 5.87 2.65 -19.94
C LEU A 206 5.39 2.00 -18.66
N LEU A 207 6.06 2.27 -17.54
CA LEU A 207 5.69 1.83 -16.21
C LEU A 207 4.97 2.97 -15.48
N VAL A 208 3.73 2.74 -15.09
CA VAL A 208 2.94 3.70 -14.31
C VAL A 208 2.47 3.09 -13.01
N SER A 209 2.39 3.90 -11.95
CA SER A 209 1.84 3.50 -10.67
C SER A 209 1.05 4.62 -10.02
N ALA A 210 0.28 4.31 -8.98
CA ALA A 210 -0.55 5.27 -8.26
C ALA A 210 0.28 6.32 -7.52
N THR A 211 1.40 5.93 -6.90
CA THR A 211 2.22 6.78 -6.03
C THR A 211 3.67 6.88 -6.50
N ASN A 212 4.37 7.96 -6.11
CA ASN A 212 5.81 8.11 -6.39
C ASN A 212 6.62 6.98 -5.76
N GLN A 213 6.33 6.61 -4.52
CA GLN A 213 7.02 5.53 -3.82
C GLN A 213 6.90 4.19 -4.56
N ALA A 214 5.74 3.85 -5.09
CA ALA A 214 5.55 2.62 -5.85
C ALA A 214 6.31 2.65 -7.18
N VAL A 215 6.31 3.79 -7.88
CA VAL A 215 7.14 3.98 -9.09
C VAL A 215 8.61 3.76 -8.80
N ASP A 216 9.12 4.35 -7.71
CA ASP A 216 10.52 4.24 -7.30
C ASP A 216 10.87 2.79 -6.97
N GLN A 217 10.04 2.11 -6.18
CA GLN A 217 10.23 0.70 -5.82
C GLN A 217 10.24 -0.23 -7.05
N ALA A 218 9.30 -0.04 -7.98
CA ALA A 218 9.20 -0.85 -9.17
C ALA A 218 10.40 -0.64 -10.12
N LEU A 219 10.79 0.62 -10.36
CA LEU A 219 11.93 0.94 -11.21
C LEU A 219 13.24 0.41 -10.62
N ILE A 220 13.48 0.61 -9.33
CA ILE A 220 14.66 0.09 -8.63
C ILE A 220 14.69 -1.45 -8.65
N ALA A 221 13.52 -2.11 -8.61
CA ALA A 221 13.45 -3.57 -8.74
C ALA A 221 13.89 -4.04 -10.13
N VAL A 222 13.55 -3.31 -11.20
CA VAL A 222 14.05 -3.59 -12.56
C VAL A 222 15.56 -3.39 -12.63
N ASP A 223 16.07 -2.27 -12.11
CA ASP A 223 17.51 -1.98 -12.06
C ASP A 223 18.31 -3.08 -11.34
N LYS A 224 17.83 -3.50 -10.15
CA LYS A 224 18.43 -4.61 -9.41
C LYS A 224 18.39 -5.93 -10.16
N ALA A 225 17.32 -6.22 -10.91
CA ALA A 225 17.19 -7.43 -11.70
C ALA A 225 18.19 -7.42 -12.88
N LEU A 226 18.35 -6.29 -13.57
CA LEU A 226 19.34 -6.11 -14.62
C LEU A 226 20.78 -6.23 -14.09
N GLN A 227 21.07 -5.61 -12.95
CA GLN A 227 22.37 -5.71 -12.28
C GLN A 227 22.69 -7.17 -11.91
N LYS A 228 21.74 -7.87 -11.28
CA LYS A 228 21.89 -9.29 -10.93
C LYS A 228 22.06 -10.18 -12.17
N GLY A 229 21.41 -9.82 -13.27
CA GLY A 229 21.54 -10.48 -14.58
C GLY A 229 22.80 -10.08 -15.37
N ARG A 230 23.65 -9.19 -14.83
CA ARG A 230 24.87 -8.64 -15.49
C ARG A 230 24.57 -7.93 -16.81
N ARG A 231 23.47 -7.19 -16.90
CA ARG A 231 22.97 -6.48 -18.08
C ARG A 231 23.16 -4.96 -17.94
N GLU A 232 24.39 -4.54 -17.67
CA GLU A 232 24.73 -3.14 -17.35
C GLU A 232 24.32 -2.16 -18.46
N ALA A 233 24.44 -2.55 -19.73
CA ALA A 233 24.08 -1.70 -20.86
C ALA A 233 22.58 -1.29 -20.87
N LEU A 234 21.69 -2.13 -20.34
CA LEU A 234 20.26 -1.84 -20.26
C LEU A 234 19.90 -0.91 -19.10
N ARG A 235 20.72 -0.85 -18.06
CA ARG A 235 20.47 -0.01 -16.89
C ARG A 235 20.41 1.48 -17.25
N GLY A 236 21.29 1.94 -18.14
CA GLY A 236 21.31 3.32 -18.63
C GLY A 236 20.11 3.70 -19.49
N ALA A 237 19.31 2.73 -19.93
CA ALA A 237 18.09 2.96 -20.70
C ALA A 237 16.80 3.01 -19.84
N LEU A 238 16.94 2.94 -18.51
CA LEU A 238 15.86 3.12 -17.56
C LEU A 238 15.77 4.58 -17.13
N GLN A 239 14.57 5.17 -17.10
CA GLN A 239 14.41 6.58 -16.75
C GLN A 239 13.20 6.79 -15.81
N ARG A 240 13.46 7.44 -14.67
CA ARG A 240 12.45 7.93 -13.74
C ARG A 240 11.99 9.33 -14.15
N LEU A 241 10.73 9.48 -14.48
CA LEU A 241 10.17 10.77 -14.91
C LEU A 241 9.29 11.37 -13.82
N GLY A 242 9.60 12.60 -13.47
CA GLY A 242 8.94 13.35 -12.40
C GLY A 242 9.97 13.95 -11.46
N THR A 243 9.57 15.05 -10.81
CA THR A 243 10.45 15.81 -9.91
C THR A 243 10.39 15.34 -8.46
N ARG A 244 9.51 14.38 -8.17
CA ARG A 244 9.27 13.88 -6.82
C ARG A 244 9.68 12.42 -6.73
N PHE A 245 10.66 12.18 -5.93
CA PHE A 245 11.20 10.86 -5.58
C PHE A 245 11.92 10.99 -4.23
N ASP A 246 12.15 9.88 -3.58
CA ASP A 246 13.00 9.85 -2.39
C ASP A 246 14.48 9.84 -2.82
N PRO A 247 15.25 10.91 -2.58
CA PRO A 247 16.66 10.96 -3.00
C PRO A 247 17.51 9.84 -2.40
N ALA A 248 17.21 9.41 -1.17
CA ALA A 248 17.94 8.33 -0.50
C ALA A 248 17.77 6.99 -1.21
N ALA A 249 16.63 6.75 -1.84
CA ALA A 249 16.39 5.53 -2.61
C ALA A 249 17.24 5.42 -3.88
N TYR A 250 17.71 6.57 -4.41
CA TYR A 250 18.50 6.66 -5.64
C TYR A 250 20.01 6.84 -5.40
N GLU A 251 20.46 6.83 -4.16
CA GLU A 251 21.89 6.84 -3.86
C GLU A 251 22.58 5.65 -4.50
N GLY A 252 23.61 5.92 -5.35
CA GLY A 252 24.28 4.94 -6.21
C GLY A 252 23.43 4.43 -7.39
N ARG A 253 22.32 5.12 -7.71
CA ARG A 253 21.43 4.85 -8.86
C ARG A 253 21.04 6.11 -9.63
N GLU A 254 21.89 7.09 -9.63
CA GLU A 254 21.66 8.41 -10.25
C GLU A 254 21.40 8.27 -11.77
N HIS A 255 21.88 7.20 -12.40
CA HIS A 255 21.61 6.88 -13.79
C HIS A 255 20.13 6.66 -14.13
N LEU A 256 19.28 6.38 -13.11
CA LEU A 256 17.83 6.23 -13.28
C LEU A 256 17.11 7.58 -13.36
N LEU A 257 17.74 8.64 -12.87
CA LEU A 257 17.17 9.97 -12.88
C LEU A 257 17.46 10.64 -14.23
N PRO A 258 16.46 11.34 -14.83
CA PRO A 258 16.74 12.09 -16.04
C PRO A 258 17.83 13.11 -15.71
N GLY A 259 18.79 13.26 -16.62
CA GLY A 259 19.81 14.29 -16.54
C GLY A 259 19.21 15.68 -16.68
N SER A 260 18.23 16.03 -15.86
CA SER A 260 17.79 17.40 -15.67
C SER A 260 18.96 18.10 -15.06
N ASP A 261 19.58 19.00 -15.83
CA ASP A 261 20.67 19.83 -15.36
C ASP A 261 20.29 20.42 -13.98
N PRO A 262 20.98 20.05 -12.89
CA PRO A 262 20.68 20.59 -11.56
C PRO A 262 20.71 22.13 -11.56
N ALA A 263 21.51 22.75 -12.43
CA ALA A 263 21.57 24.17 -12.64
C ALA A 263 20.29 24.72 -13.28
N LEU A 264 19.66 24.00 -14.19
CA LEU A 264 18.37 24.37 -14.78
C LEU A 264 17.26 24.34 -13.72
N LEU A 265 17.19 23.29 -12.90
CA LEU A 265 16.20 23.16 -11.83
C LEU A 265 16.38 24.26 -10.76
N ALA A 266 17.62 24.52 -10.34
CA ALA A 266 17.94 25.59 -9.41
C ALA A 266 17.61 26.98 -9.99
N THR A 267 17.80 27.17 -11.29
CA THR A 267 17.47 28.42 -11.98
C THR A 267 15.96 28.61 -12.10
N LEU A 268 15.23 27.54 -12.45
CA LEU A 268 13.76 27.52 -12.49
C LEU A 268 13.18 27.90 -11.12
N SER A 269 13.63 27.26 -10.06
CA SER A 269 13.22 27.57 -8.69
C SER A 269 13.50 29.02 -8.29
N ARG A 270 14.67 29.55 -8.63
CA ARG A 270 15.00 30.96 -8.36
C ARG A 270 14.11 31.95 -9.14
N VAL A 271 13.85 31.67 -10.41
CA VAL A 271 12.99 32.52 -11.24
C VAL A 271 11.53 32.44 -10.78
N GLU A 272 11.03 31.29 -10.41
CA GLU A 272 9.68 31.14 -9.85
C GLU A 272 9.52 31.93 -8.54
N ALA A 273 10.50 31.88 -7.64
CA ALA A 273 10.50 32.61 -6.39
C ALA A 273 10.64 34.15 -6.59
N ALA A 274 11.24 34.59 -7.69
CA ALA A 274 11.51 36.01 -7.99
C ALA A 274 10.38 36.70 -8.78
N ARG A 275 9.12 36.26 -8.61
CA ARG A 275 7.98 36.89 -9.27
C ARG A 275 7.87 38.38 -8.92
N PRO A 276 7.83 39.30 -9.91
CA PRO A 276 7.66 40.74 -9.67
C PRO A 276 6.32 41.06 -8.99
N ARG A 277 6.27 42.20 -8.28
CA ARG A 277 5.04 42.69 -7.66
C ARG A 277 4.00 43.04 -8.71
N SER A 278 2.72 42.85 -8.41
CA SER A 278 1.61 43.27 -9.27
C SER A 278 1.61 44.80 -9.39
N GLY A 279 1.82 45.32 -10.61
CA GLY A 279 1.91 46.75 -10.92
C GLY A 279 3.00 47.10 -11.93
N ASP A 280 4.05 46.28 -12.03
CA ASP A 280 5.07 46.41 -13.06
C ASP A 280 4.82 45.43 -14.21
N ALA A 281 4.04 45.87 -15.19
CA ALA A 281 3.65 45.03 -16.32
C ALA A 281 4.84 44.57 -17.16
N GLN A 282 5.89 45.37 -17.27
CA GLN A 282 7.08 45.04 -18.05
C GLN A 282 7.95 44.01 -17.34
N ALA A 283 8.17 44.18 -16.04
CA ALA A 283 8.89 43.19 -15.23
C ALA A 283 8.12 41.84 -15.14
N LEU A 284 6.80 41.89 -15.04
CA LEU A 284 5.96 40.72 -15.02
C LEU A 284 6.01 39.95 -16.36
N LYS A 285 6.02 40.67 -17.48
CA LYS A 285 6.16 40.08 -18.82
C LYS A 285 7.54 39.42 -18.97
N ALA A 286 8.62 40.13 -18.66
CA ALA A 286 9.97 39.61 -18.75
C ALA A 286 10.18 38.36 -17.86
N TRP A 287 9.62 38.39 -16.65
CA TRP A 287 9.62 37.23 -15.75
C TRP A 287 8.83 36.03 -16.36
N SER A 288 7.64 36.30 -16.89
CA SER A 288 6.80 35.27 -17.53
C SER A 288 7.49 34.65 -18.74
N ASP A 289 8.10 35.45 -19.60
CA ASP A 289 8.83 35.01 -20.80
C ASP A 289 10.06 34.15 -20.40
N ARG A 290 10.81 34.61 -19.40
CA ARG A 290 11.95 33.83 -18.87
C ARG A 290 11.52 32.48 -18.25
N LEU A 291 10.46 32.51 -17.49
CA LEU A 291 9.90 31.28 -16.89
C LEU A 291 9.40 30.32 -17.97
N ALA A 292 8.72 30.82 -18.99
CA ALA A 292 8.26 30.03 -20.13
C ALA A 292 9.43 29.38 -20.89
N GLY A 293 10.53 30.12 -21.13
CA GLY A 293 11.74 29.59 -21.77
C GLY A 293 12.40 28.46 -20.97
N LEU A 294 12.56 28.65 -19.65
CA LEU A 294 13.11 27.60 -18.77
C LEU A 294 12.23 26.35 -18.70
N ARG A 295 10.92 26.53 -18.65
CA ARG A 295 9.96 25.41 -18.68
C ARG A 295 9.98 24.67 -20.02
N GLU A 296 10.16 25.38 -21.13
CA GLU A 296 10.30 24.73 -22.45
C GLU A 296 11.62 23.93 -22.53
N GLN A 297 12.70 24.46 -22.00
CA GLN A 297 13.98 23.71 -21.89
C GLN A 297 13.80 22.44 -21.05
N GLN A 298 13.14 22.52 -19.90
CA GLN A 298 12.82 21.36 -19.05
C GLN A 298 11.95 20.31 -19.80
N ARG A 299 10.98 20.81 -20.59
CA ARG A 299 10.16 19.92 -21.44
C ARG A 299 10.98 19.25 -22.53
N ALA A 300 11.89 19.98 -23.16
CA ALA A 300 12.78 19.44 -24.18
C ALA A 300 13.69 18.34 -23.62
N ASP A 301 14.24 18.54 -22.42
CA ASP A 301 15.05 17.52 -21.74
C ASP A 301 14.22 16.30 -21.37
N THR A 302 12.99 16.50 -20.90
CA THR A 302 12.05 15.39 -20.63
C THR A 302 11.70 14.62 -21.89
N ARG A 303 11.46 15.31 -23.02
CA ARG A 303 11.22 14.67 -24.34
C ARG A 303 12.42 13.85 -24.79
N ARG A 304 13.64 14.41 -24.61
CA ARG A 304 14.88 13.70 -24.97
C ARG A 304 15.04 12.43 -24.13
N ALA A 305 14.89 12.54 -22.81
CA ALA A 305 14.95 11.41 -21.89
C ALA A 305 13.91 10.34 -22.25
N LEU A 306 12.67 10.72 -22.53
CA LEU A 306 11.62 9.81 -22.97
C LEU A 306 11.94 9.09 -24.28
N ARG A 307 12.52 9.79 -25.28
CA ARG A 307 12.91 9.17 -26.57
C ARG A 307 14.03 8.16 -26.40
N GLN A 308 14.98 8.42 -25.51
CA GLN A 308 16.13 7.55 -25.26
C GLN A 308 15.79 6.38 -24.33
N ALA A 309 14.78 6.52 -23.50
CA ALA A 309 14.39 5.49 -22.55
C ALA A 309 13.77 4.27 -23.25
N ARG A 310 14.25 3.10 -22.88
CA ARG A 310 13.59 1.84 -23.19
C ARG A 310 12.55 1.47 -22.12
N LEU A 311 12.73 1.92 -20.89
CA LEU A 311 11.71 1.90 -19.85
C LEU A 311 11.62 3.29 -19.21
N ALA A 312 10.46 3.91 -19.36
CA ALA A 312 10.10 5.14 -18.68
C ALA A 312 9.13 4.86 -17.53
N ALA A 313 9.44 5.37 -16.34
CA ALA A 313 8.62 5.16 -15.15
C ALA A 313 8.11 6.49 -14.58
N MET A 314 6.80 6.58 -14.31
CA MET A 314 6.14 7.77 -13.75
C MET A 314 4.84 7.42 -13.05
N THR A 315 4.26 8.38 -12.30
CA THR A 315 2.91 8.18 -11.77
C THR A 315 1.85 8.22 -12.87
N ALA A 316 0.75 7.48 -12.70
CA ALA A 316 -0.36 7.47 -13.64
C ALA A 316 -0.97 8.86 -13.83
N SER A 317 -1.03 9.68 -12.77
CA SER A 317 -1.47 11.09 -12.85
C SER A 317 -0.56 11.91 -13.75
N ARG A 318 0.77 11.71 -13.67
CA ARG A 318 1.72 12.39 -14.55
C ARG A 318 1.62 11.89 -15.99
N ALA A 319 1.41 10.59 -16.21
CA ALA A 319 1.19 10.02 -17.53
C ALA A 319 -0.05 10.63 -18.19
N THR A 320 -1.15 10.76 -17.42
CA THR A 320 -2.39 11.40 -17.90
C THR A 320 -2.17 12.86 -18.25
N ALA A 321 -1.50 13.63 -17.37
CA ALA A 321 -1.19 15.04 -17.63
C ALA A 321 -0.21 15.24 -18.80
N GLY A 322 0.64 14.26 -19.08
CA GLY A 322 1.61 14.24 -20.17
C GLY A 322 1.12 13.50 -21.43
N LEU A 323 -0.16 13.15 -21.52
CA LEU A 323 -0.70 12.29 -22.56
C LEU A 323 -0.36 12.78 -23.99
N GLY A 324 -0.48 14.06 -24.26
CA GLY A 324 -0.11 14.66 -25.56
C GLY A 324 1.37 14.44 -25.91
N LEU A 325 2.27 14.54 -24.92
CA LEU A 325 3.69 14.26 -25.11
C LEU A 325 3.93 12.76 -25.37
N LEU A 326 3.30 11.87 -24.59
CA LEU A 326 3.45 10.44 -24.75
C LEU A 326 2.95 9.95 -26.12
N ARG A 327 1.85 10.49 -26.60
CA ARG A 327 1.32 10.23 -27.95
C ARG A 327 2.28 10.70 -29.05
N SER A 328 2.98 11.83 -28.85
CA SER A 328 3.92 12.38 -29.85
C SER A 328 5.24 11.58 -29.96
N LEU A 329 5.41 10.53 -29.19
CA LEU A 329 6.55 9.62 -29.27
C LEU A 329 6.35 8.52 -30.33
N ASP A 330 5.23 8.54 -31.06
CA ASP A 330 4.94 7.63 -32.15
C ASP A 330 5.91 7.94 -33.32
N GLU A 331 6.99 7.18 -33.38
CA GLU A 331 7.97 7.19 -34.49
C GLU A 331 7.78 5.98 -35.43
N ARG A 332 6.81 5.10 -35.13
CA ARG A 332 6.61 3.81 -35.81
C ARG A 332 5.64 3.90 -37.00
N GLY A 333 4.89 4.96 -37.11
CA GLY A 333 3.88 5.20 -38.15
C GLY A 333 2.47 5.40 -37.62
N ALA A 334 1.63 6.05 -38.39
CA ALA A 334 0.28 6.43 -37.96
C ALA A 334 -0.53 5.21 -37.54
N GLY A 335 -0.82 5.10 -36.25
CA GLY A 335 -1.72 4.09 -35.68
C GLY A 335 -1.06 3.01 -34.83
N GLU A 336 0.28 2.97 -34.73
CA GLU A 336 0.96 2.07 -33.77
C GLU A 336 1.12 2.73 -32.40
N PRO A 337 0.90 1.99 -31.28
CA PRO A 337 1.12 2.55 -29.96
C PRO A 337 2.61 2.84 -29.70
N PRO A 338 2.93 3.94 -29.00
CA PRO A 338 4.33 4.34 -28.76
C PRO A 338 5.13 3.39 -27.85
N PHE A 339 4.44 2.51 -27.12
CA PHE A 339 5.07 1.52 -26.24
C PHE A 339 4.62 0.10 -26.59
N ASP A 340 5.52 -0.85 -26.48
CA ASP A 340 5.21 -2.28 -26.68
C ASP A 340 4.46 -2.84 -25.48
N LEU A 341 4.81 -2.35 -24.27
CA LEU A 341 4.18 -2.79 -23.03
C LEU A 341 3.89 -1.59 -22.13
N LEU A 342 2.64 -1.49 -21.70
CA LEU A 342 2.21 -0.57 -20.66
C LEU A 342 2.03 -1.36 -19.36
N VAL A 343 2.72 -0.95 -18.30
CA VAL A 343 2.70 -1.62 -17.00
C VAL A 343 2.02 -0.73 -15.97
N PHE A 344 1.02 -1.27 -15.31
CA PHE A 344 0.33 -0.64 -14.19
C PHE A 344 0.71 -1.35 -12.90
N ASP A 345 1.63 -0.78 -12.12
CA ASP A 345 1.91 -1.28 -10.77
C ASP A 345 0.99 -0.63 -9.74
N GLU A 346 0.70 -1.32 -8.64
CA GLU A 346 -0.37 -0.97 -7.71
C GLU A 346 -1.72 -0.68 -8.42
N ALA A 347 -2.00 -1.47 -9.47
CA ALA A 347 -3.14 -1.25 -10.37
C ALA A 347 -4.51 -1.33 -9.68
N SER A 348 -4.60 -1.94 -8.50
CA SER A 348 -5.81 -1.92 -7.66
C SER A 348 -6.19 -0.52 -7.20
N GLN A 349 -5.24 0.42 -7.11
CA GLN A 349 -5.46 1.80 -6.70
C GLN A 349 -5.74 2.75 -7.87
N LEU A 350 -5.56 2.30 -9.11
CA LEU A 350 -5.83 3.10 -10.31
C LEU A 350 -7.27 2.91 -10.77
N SER A 351 -7.95 4.00 -11.05
CA SER A 351 -9.33 3.92 -11.53
C SER A 351 -9.42 3.28 -12.91
N LEU A 352 -10.53 2.60 -13.19
CA LEU A 352 -10.80 2.01 -14.49
C LEU A 352 -10.77 3.07 -15.61
N ALA A 353 -11.31 4.26 -15.36
CA ALA A 353 -11.27 5.38 -16.30
C ALA A 353 -9.83 5.79 -16.65
N GLN A 354 -8.97 5.98 -15.63
CA GLN A 354 -7.57 6.35 -15.85
C GLN A 354 -6.80 5.25 -16.58
N THR A 355 -7.01 4.01 -16.18
CA THR A 355 -6.40 2.84 -16.81
C THR A 355 -6.76 2.77 -18.30
N LEU A 356 -8.06 2.82 -18.63
CA LEU A 356 -8.52 2.75 -20.01
C LEU A 356 -8.02 3.91 -20.86
N LEU A 357 -8.03 5.15 -20.34
CA LEU A 357 -7.55 6.31 -21.08
C LEU A 357 -6.02 6.29 -21.34
N LEU A 358 -5.26 5.49 -20.58
CA LEU A 358 -3.83 5.28 -20.85
C LEU A 358 -3.55 4.06 -21.73
N MET A 359 -4.45 3.05 -21.78
CA MET A 359 -4.23 1.79 -22.52
C MET A 359 -3.85 1.96 -23.99
N PRO A 360 -4.39 2.94 -24.77
CA PRO A 360 -3.97 3.09 -26.16
C PRO A 360 -2.51 3.46 -26.36
N LEU A 361 -1.78 3.83 -25.31
CA LEU A 361 -0.33 4.06 -25.36
C LEU A 361 0.49 2.77 -25.50
N GLY A 362 -0.08 1.60 -25.24
CA GLY A 362 0.64 0.32 -25.27
C GLY A 362 0.01 -0.71 -26.21
N ALA A 363 0.83 -1.51 -26.87
CA ALA A 363 0.38 -2.65 -27.67
C ALA A 363 -0.17 -3.79 -26.78
N ALA A 364 0.39 -3.93 -25.57
CA ALA A 364 -0.07 -4.84 -24.52
C ALA A 364 -0.06 -4.12 -23.17
N ALA A 365 -0.83 -4.61 -22.19
CA ALA A 365 -0.92 -4.08 -20.84
C ALA A 365 -0.66 -5.17 -19.80
N LEU A 366 0.10 -4.83 -18.75
CA LEU A 366 0.36 -5.68 -17.60
C LEU A 366 -0.10 -4.97 -16.33
N PHE A 367 -1.02 -5.59 -15.60
CA PHE A 367 -1.57 -5.08 -14.35
C PHE A 367 -0.97 -5.85 -13.19
N ALA A 368 -0.16 -5.19 -12.37
CA ALA A 368 0.38 -5.74 -11.14
C ALA A 368 -0.30 -5.09 -9.94
N GLY A 369 -0.81 -5.88 -9.00
CA GLY A 369 -1.54 -5.34 -7.84
C GLY A 369 -2.23 -6.42 -7.05
N ASP A 370 -3.16 -6.00 -6.19
CA ASP A 370 -3.94 -6.90 -5.35
C ASP A 370 -5.38 -6.36 -5.18
N PRO A 371 -6.38 -7.02 -5.76
CA PRO A 371 -7.78 -6.57 -5.68
C PRO A 371 -8.36 -6.63 -4.26
N GLN A 372 -7.71 -7.36 -3.35
CA GLN A 372 -8.11 -7.44 -1.93
C GLN A 372 -7.46 -6.34 -1.06
N GLN A 373 -6.62 -5.48 -1.64
CA GLN A 373 -6.07 -4.29 -1.01
C GLN A 373 -6.83 -3.03 -1.44
N LEU A 374 -6.34 -1.84 -1.05
CA LEU A 374 -7.07 -0.59 -1.24
C LEU A 374 -7.50 -0.37 -2.70
N ALA A 375 -8.73 0.11 -2.84
CA ALA A 375 -9.33 0.52 -4.10
C ALA A 375 -8.95 1.97 -4.45
N PRO A 376 -9.26 2.43 -5.68
CA PRO A 376 -9.13 3.83 -6.04
C PRO A 376 -9.92 4.73 -5.09
N VAL A 377 -9.34 5.87 -4.76
CA VAL A 377 -10.00 6.87 -3.91
C VAL A 377 -11.07 7.60 -4.71
N LEU A 378 -12.27 7.68 -4.18
CA LEU A 378 -13.43 8.33 -4.79
C LEU A 378 -14.13 9.24 -3.77
N ARG A 379 -14.51 10.44 -4.20
CA ARG A 379 -15.24 11.42 -3.38
C ARG A 379 -16.72 11.48 -3.72
N SER A 380 -17.03 11.37 -5.01
CA SER A 380 -18.40 11.37 -5.50
C SER A 380 -19.16 10.12 -5.05
N ARG A 381 -20.41 10.30 -4.66
CA ARG A 381 -21.34 9.18 -4.35
C ARG A 381 -22.20 8.77 -5.55
N GLU A 382 -22.03 9.44 -6.66
CA GLU A 382 -22.80 9.17 -7.88
C GLU A 382 -22.50 7.76 -8.44
N PRO A 383 -23.51 7.01 -8.84
CA PRO A 383 -23.33 5.65 -9.37
C PRO A 383 -22.41 5.57 -10.59
N ALA A 384 -22.41 6.59 -11.45
CA ALA A 384 -21.50 6.65 -12.58
C ALA A 384 -20.04 6.76 -12.12
N ALA A 385 -19.75 7.64 -11.16
CA ALA A 385 -18.43 7.78 -10.57
C ALA A 385 -17.96 6.48 -9.90
N GLN A 386 -18.84 5.79 -9.16
CA GLN A 386 -18.55 4.49 -8.56
C GLN A 386 -18.12 3.45 -9.60
N ARG A 387 -18.81 3.40 -10.74
CA ARG A 387 -18.52 2.44 -11.81
C ARG A 387 -17.20 2.70 -12.53
N TRP A 388 -16.81 3.95 -12.71
CA TRP A 388 -15.66 4.34 -13.51
C TRP A 388 -14.42 4.70 -12.70
N LEU A 389 -14.60 5.34 -11.56
CA LEU A 389 -13.52 5.90 -10.75
C LEU A 389 -13.31 5.13 -9.44
N GLY A 390 -14.37 4.52 -8.87
CA GLY A 390 -14.28 3.69 -7.67
C GLY A 390 -13.85 2.24 -7.91
N ARG A 391 -13.62 1.84 -9.16
CA ARG A 391 -13.19 0.49 -9.54
C ARG A 391 -11.87 0.55 -10.29
N SER A 392 -11.04 -0.47 -10.11
CA SER A 392 -9.82 -0.69 -10.90
C SER A 392 -10.05 -1.70 -12.02
N ALA A 393 -9.06 -1.87 -12.90
CA ALA A 393 -9.06 -2.88 -13.96
C ALA A 393 -9.21 -4.32 -13.42
N PHE A 394 -8.81 -4.58 -12.17
CA PHE A 394 -9.03 -5.88 -11.52
C PHE A 394 -10.51 -6.26 -11.35
N ALA A 395 -11.42 -5.29 -11.39
CA ALA A 395 -12.84 -5.59 -11.33
C ALA A 395 -13.38 -6.30 -12.60
N ASP A 396 -12.68 -6.13 -13.72
CA ASP A 396 -12.99 -6.77 -15.00
C ASP A 396 -12.02 -7.95 -15.31
N MET A 397 -11.09 -8.31 -14.36
CA MET A 397 -10.13 -9.39 -14.50
C MET A 397 -10.82 -10.75 -14.67
N PRO A 398 -10.37 -11.61 -15.59
CA PRO A 398 -10.87 -12.99 -15.70
C PRO A 398 -10.68 -13.76 -14.40
N HIS A 399 -11.63 -14.61 -14.03
CA HIS A 399 -11.50 -15.43 -12.83
C HIS A 399 -10.37 -16.47 -12.94
N GLN A 400 -10.13 -16.98 -14.13
CA GLN A 400 -9.12 -18.01 -14.44
C GLN A 400 -8.59 -17.83 -15.87
N GLY A 401 -7.45 -18.42 -16.14
CA GLY A 401 -6.88 -18.46 -17.49
C GLY A 401 -5.43 -18.01 -17.55
N PRO A 402 -4.80 -18.02 -18.73
CA PRO A 402 -3.39 -17.70 -18.91
C PRO A 402 -3.08 -16.22 -18.66
N SER A 403 -4.08 -15.35 -18.70
CA SER A 403 -3.91 -13.91 -18.44
C SER A 403 -3.84 -13.55 -16.95
N VAL A 404 -4.07 -14.48 -16.04
CA VAL A 404 -4.05 -14.22 -14.59
C VAL A 404 -3.07 -15.15 -13.89
N VAL A 405 -2.15 -14.58 -13.15
CA VAL A 405 -1.24 -15.34 -12.27
C VAL A 405 -1.33 -14.80 -10.86
N LEU A 406 -1.86 -15.64 -9.96
CA LEU A 406 -1.82 -15.40 -8.52
C LEU A 406 -0.48 -15.88 -7.97
N LEU A 407 0.22 -15.00 -7.24
CA LEU A 407 1.37 -15.35 -6.43
C LEU A 407 0.87 -15.88 -5.09
N ASP A 408 0.94 -17.18 -4.88
CA ASP A 408 0.32 -17.85 -3.74
C ASP A 408 1.26 -18.07 -2.54
N GLU A 409 2.56 -17.79 -2.68
CA GLU A 409 3.56 -17.97 -1.65
C GLU A 409 4.10 -16.64 -1.14
N GLN A 410 3.98 -16.42 0.17
CA GLN A 410 4.48 -15.21 0.83
C GLN A 410 5.59 -15.52 1.85
N SER A 411 6.46 -14.54 2.13
CA SER A 411 7.56 -14.64 3.11
C SER A 411 7.60 -13.49 4.11
N ARG A 412 6.50 -12.73 4.23
CA ARG A 412 6.39 -11.61 5.18
C ARG A 412 5.86 -12.06 6.52
N MET A 413 4.64 -12.58 6.53
CA MET A 413 3.85 -12.85 7.73
C MET A 413 4.23 -14.19 8.37
N ALA A 414 4.23 -14.23 9.70
CA ALA A 414 4.30 -15.47 10.46
C ALA A 414 3.15 -16.44 10.06
N PRO A 415 3.33 -17.77 10.20
CA PRO A 415 2.33 -18.73 9.74
C PRO A 415 0.91 -18.48 10.27
N PRO A 416 0.65 -18.18 11.56
CA PRO A 416 -0.71 -17.91 12.04
C PRO A 416 -1.34 -16.64 11.46
N ILE A 417 -0.53 -15.58 11.23
CA ILE A 417 -1.03 -14.36 10.58
C ILE A 417 -1.37 -14.66 9.10
N CYS A 418 -0.47 -15.38 8.42
CA CYS A 418 -0.71 -15.79 7.04
C CYS A 418 -1.98 -16.63 6.90
N ALA A 419 -2.17 -17.63 7.77
CA ALA A 419 -3.36 -18.49 7.75
C ALA A 419 -4.65 -17.66 7.92
N LEU A 420 -4.68 -16.74 8.89
CA LEU A 420 -5.82 -15.85 9.11
C LEU A 420 -6.11 -14.98 7.90
N VAL A 421 -5.09 -14.28 7.38
CA VAL A 421 -5.21 -13.40 6.21
C VAL A 421 -5.63 -14.19 4.98
N SER A 422 -5.04 -15.37 4.77
CA SER A 422 -5.35 -16.26 3.65
C SER A 422 -6.82 -16.66 3.63
N GLU A 423 -7.34 -17.15 4.75
CA GLU A 423 -8.72 -17.63 4.83
C GLU A 423 -9.74 -16.49 4.77
N VAL A 424 -9.46 -15.36 5.43
CA VAL A 424 -10.42 -14.25 5.47
C VAL A 424 -10.48 -13.51 4.14
N PHE A 425 -9.35 -13.33 3.42
CA PHE A 425 -9.29 -12.45 2.27
C PHE A 425 -8.94 -13.15 0.94
N TYR A 426 -8.31 -14.34 0.96
CA TYR A 426 -7.80 -15.03 -0.22
C TYR A 426 -8.31 -16.47 -0.37
N GLU A 427 -9.43 -16.81 0.28
CA GLU A 427 -10.08 -18.12 0.14
C GLU A 427 -9.15 -19.31 0.43
N GLY A 428 -8.16 -19.11 1.30
CA GLY A 428 -7.16 -20.12 1.64
C GLY A 428 -6.01 -20.28 0.63
N ALA A 429 -5.96 -19.48 -0.43
CA ALA A 429 -4.97 -19.64 -1.50
C ALA A 429 -3.54 -19.18 -1.11
N LEU A 430 -3.40 -18.30 -0.13
CA LEU A 430 -2.10 -17.76 0.28
C LEU A 430 -1.44 -18.65 1.34
N LYS A 431 -0.18 -19.03 1.11
CA LYS A 431 0.61 -19.88 2.03
C LYS A 431 1.97 -19.27 2.32
N VAL A 432 2.58 -19.66 3.43
CA VAL A 432 3.98 -19.29 3.71
C VAL A 432 4.89 -20.13 2.80
N ALA A 433 5.84 -19.47 2.19
CA ALA A 433 6.79 -20.11 1.29
C ALA A 433 7.68 -21.11 2.03
N THR A 434 7.93 -22.27 1.43
CA THR A 434 8.72 -23.35 2.03
C THR A 434 10.17 -22.90 2.32
N ASP A 435 10.78 -22.14 1.42
CA ASP A 435 12.12 -21.57 1.60
C ASP A 435 12.21 -20.66 2.83
N ALA A 436 11.17 -19.87 3.08
CA ALA A 436 11.11 -19.03 4.28
C ALA A 436 11.00 -19.87 5.56
N LEU A 437 10.15 -20.90 5.56
CA LEU A 437 9.99 -21.81 6.72
C LEU A 437 11.28 -22.60 7.04
N GLN A 438 12.13 -22.83 6.05
CA GLN A 438 13.41 -23.51 6.22
C GLN A 438 14.55 -22.58 6.66
N THR A 439 14.30 -21.27 6.76
CA THR A 439 15.30 -20.28 7.15
C THR A 439 15.23 -19.99 8.65
N PRO A 440 16.22 -20.42 9.48
CA PRO A 440 16.19 -20.24 10.94
C PRO A 440 16.07 -18.76 11.35
N GLU A 441 16.77 -17.86 10.65
CA GLU A 441 16.76 -16.42 10.92
C GLU A 441 15.37 -15.80 10.64
N TRP A 442 14.68 -16.30 9.61
CA TRP A 442 13.33 -15.87 9.31
C TRP A 442 12.36 -16.26 10.43
N LEU A 443 12.46 -17.48 10.94
CA LEU A 443 11.68 -17.97 12.08
C LEU A 443 12.00 -17.20 13.37
N ALA A 444 13.27 -17.04 13.69
CA ALA A 444 13.74 -16.35 14.90
C ALA A 444 13.23 -14.91 14.98
N ARG A 445 13.20 -14.18 13.85
CA ARG A 445 12.66 -12.80 13.79
C ARG A 445 11.16 -12.73 14.09
N ARG A 446 10.41 -13.81 13.92
CA ARG A 446 8.96 -13.88 14.13
C ARG A 446 8.57 -14.48 15.46
N GLN A 447 9.43 -15.33 16.03
CA GLN A 447 9.22 -15.99 17.31
C GLN A 447 9.90 -15.22 18.45
N ARG A 448 9.42 -13.99 18.71
CA ARG A 448 9.90 -13.14 19.80
C ARG A 448 8.74 -12.82 20.74
N PRO A 449 8.92 -12.84 22.07
CA PRO A 449 7.87 -12.45 23.01
C PRO A 449 7.56 -10.95 22.87
N LEU A 450 6.39 -10.52 23.32
CA LEU A 450 6.00 -9.11 23.36
C LEU A 450 5.44 -8.80 24.75
N ALA A 451 6.21 -8.17 25.60
CA ALA A 451 5.88 -7.98 27.01
C ALA A 451 5.46 -9.30 27.68
N ASP A 452 4.22 -9.40 28.13
CA ASP A 452 3.61 -10.59 28.74
C ASP A 452 3.21 -11.69 27.74
N LEU A 453 3.24 -11.40 26.44
CA LEU A 453 2.78 -12.31 25.38
C LEU A 453 3.90 -13.26 24.95
N PRO A 454 3.64 -14.58 24.95
CA PRO A 454 4.58 -15.58 24.48
C PRO A 454 5.04 -15.37 23.04
N ALA A 455 6.21 -15.93 22.71
CA ALA A 455 6.75 -15.89 21.35
C ALA A 455 5.80 -16.49 20.31
N ALA A 456 5.06 -17.54 20.67
CA ALA A 456 4.14 -18.26 19.80
C ALA A 456 2.80 -17.52 19.52
N ASP A 457 2.48 -16.48 20.30
CA ASP A 457 1.27 -15.72 20.11
C ASP A 457 1.48 -14.65 19.02
N HIS A 458 0.86 -14.84 17.89
CA HIS A 458 1.05 -13.99 16.70
C HIS A 458 -0.15 -13.08 16.42
N VAL A 459 -1.38 -13.50 16.74
CA VAL A 459 -2.60 -12.73 16.56
C VAL A 459 -3.33 -12.65 17.87
N ILE A 460 -3.44 -11.44 18.42
CA ILE A 460 -3.92 -11.22 19.78
C ILE A 460 -5.09 -10.22 19.76
N VAL A 461 -6.22 -10.61 20.34
CA VAL A 461 -7.33 -9.68 20.59
C VAL A 461 -7.18 -9.11 21.99
N ARG A 462 -7.10 -7.79 22.09
CA ARG A 462 -7.11 -7.04 23.34
C ARG A 462 -8.48 -6.43 23.54
N PRO A 463 -9.25 -6.90 24.53
CA PRO A 463 -10.59 -6.35 24.78
C PRO A 463 -10.52 -4.91 25.28
N VAL A 464 -11.36 -4.05 24.72
CA VAL A 464 -11.52 -2.66 25.14
C VAL A 464 -12.96 -2.34 25.41
N LYS A 465 -13.24 -1.33 26.25
CA LYS A 465 -14.60 -0.96 26.63
C LYS A 465 -15.08 0.29 25.92
N GLY A 466 -16.38 0.37 25.73
CA GLY A 466 -17.08 1.55 25.25
C GLY A 466 -17.05 1.75 23.72
N PRO A 467 -17.98 2.54 23.21
CA PRO A 467 -18.05 2.91 21.80
C PRO A 467 -17.04 4.02 21.46
N GLY A 468 -16.80 4.20 20.16
CA GLY A 468 -16.16 5.40 19.64
C GLY A 468 -17.04 6.63 19.84
N ARG A 469 -16.42 7.80 19.93
CA ARG A 469 -17.11 9.09 20.03
C ARG A 469 -16.43 10.11 19.12
N TRP A 470 -17.19 11.11 18.69
CA TRP A 470 -16.64 12.23 17.94
C TRP A 470 -15.83 13.15 18.86
N SER A 471 -14.60 13.47 18.47
CA SER A 471 -13.77 14.48 19.13
C SER A 471 -13.96 15.82 18.43
N ALA A 472 -14.39 16.84 19.18
CA ALA A 472 -14.45 18.21 18.68
C ALA A 472 -13.05 18.82 18.48
N GLN A 473 -12.05 18.40 19.27
CA GLN A 473 -10.68 18.85 19.18
C GLN A 473 -9.97 18.31 17.93
N ASP A 474 -10.11 17.02 17.63
CA ASP A 474 -9.40 16.38 16.51
C ASP A 474 -10.32 16.14 15.30
N HIS A 475 -11.53 16.67 15.34
CA HIS A 475 -12.52 16.63 14.26
C HIS A 475 -12.74 15.24 13.64
N GLY A 476 -12.88 14.21 14.50
CA GLY A 476 -13.08 12.85 14.02
C GLY A 476 -13.37 11.83 15.10
N PRO A 477 -13.61 10.55 14.71
CA PRO A 477 -13.89 9.48 15.64
C PRO A 477 -12.68 9.11 16.50
N GLN A 478 -12.91 8.93 17.79
CA GLN A 478 -11.93 8.50 18.78
C GLN A 478 -12.55 7.53 19.79
N ARG A 479 -11.72 6.63 20.32
CA ARG A 479 -12.00 5.80 21.49
C ARG A 479 -10.85 5.94 22.48
N PRO A 480 -10.97 6.79 23.52
CA PRO A 480 -9.90 6.99 24.50
C PRO A 480 -9.44 5.71 25.17
N ALA A 481 -10.34 4.80 25.51
CA ALA A 481 -9.98 3.54 26.16
C ALA A 481 -9.09 2.64 25.30
N SER A 482 -9.31 2.58 23.98
CA SER A 482 -8.42 1.83 23.09
C SER A 482 -7.10 2.57 22.86
N ALA A 483 -7.12 3.90 22.77
CA ALA A 483 -5.90 4.69 22.65
C ALA A 483 -4.96 4.50 23.84
N GLU A 484 -5.52 4.55 25.08
CA GLU A 484 -4.79 4.29 26.30
C GLU A 484 -4.19 2.88 26.34
N ALA A 485 -4.99 1.86 26.01
CA ALA A 485 -4.55 0.47 25.95
C ALA A 485 -3.43 0.24 24.89
N VAL A 486 -3.49 0.92 23.75
CA VAL A 486 -2.44 0.90 22.73
C VAL A 486 -1.16 1.55 23.26
N VAL A 487 -1.27 2.74 23.87
CA VAL A 487 -0.13 3.47 24.43
C VAL A 487 0.57 2.65 25.52
N GLU A 488 -0.20 2.02 26.41
CA GLU A 488 0.33 1.14 27.44
C GLU A 488 1.06 -0.08 26.83
N ALA A 489 0.45 -0.74 25.86
CA ALA A 489 1.06 -1.90 25.23
C ALA A 489 2.34 -1.57 24.46
N VAL A 490 2.42 -0.40 23.82
CA VAL A 490 3.64 0.10 23.17
C VAL A 490 4.72 0.37 24.22
N ALA A 491 4.39 1.03 25.33
CA ALA A 491 5.33 1.30 26.41
C ALA A 491 5.92 0.01 27.00
N LEU A 492 5.06 -0.96 27.34
CA LEU A 492 5.49 -2.28 27.86
C LEU A 492 6.33 -3.05 26.83
N ALA A 493 6.02 -2.95 25.54
CA ALA A 493 6.82 -3.58 24.48
C ALA A 493 8.26 -3.01 24.44
N LEU A 494 8.41 -1.70 24.60
CA LEU A 494 9.71 -1.03 24.63
C LEU A 494 10.47 -1.31 25.92
N GLU A 495 9.80 -1.27 27.07
CA GLU A 495 10.37 -1.59 28.38
C GLU A 495 10.94 -3.02 28.44
N SER A 496 10.34 -3.96 27.71
CA SER A 496 10.82 -5.34 27.62
C SER A 496 12.22 -5.45 26.97
N GLY A 497 12.67 -4.43 26.25
CA GLY A 497 13.93 -4.41 25.51
C GLY A 497 14.01 -5.38 24.32
N THR A 498 12.93 -6.15 24.09
CA THR A 498 12.87 -7.16 23.02
C THR A 498 12.70 -6.51 21.65
N TRP A 499 11.97 -5.39 21.58
CA TRP A 499 11.62 -4.70 20.33
C TRP A 499 12.17 -3.29 20.31
N GLN A 500 12.66 -2.88 19.14
CA GLN A 500 13.11 -1.49 18.95
C GLN A 500 11.92 -0.62 18.50
N PRO A 501 11.92 0.69 18.78
CA PRO A 501 10.82 1.59 18.41
C PRO A 501 10.41 1.49 16.95
N ARG A 502 11.36 1.44 16.01
CA ARG A 502 11.13 1.30 14.57
C ARG A 502 10.47 -0.03 14.13
N GLU A 503 10.47 -1.03 15.01
CA GLU A 503 9.83 -2.34 14.76
C GLU A 503 8.33 -2.33 15.12
N LEU A 504 7.87 -1.28 15.81
CA LEU A 504 6.50 -1.12 16.30
C LEU A 504 5.73 -0.12 15.43
N VAL A 505 4.55 -0.52 14.97
CA VAL A 505 3.67 0.34 14.18
C VAL A 505 2.26 0.27 14.75
N VAL A 506 1.67 1.44 14.99
CA VAL A 506 0.26 1.58 15.37
C VAL A 506 -0.53 2.01 14.15
N LEU A 507 -1.58 1.28 13.83
CA LEU A 507 -2.47 1.54 12.70
C LEU A 507 -3.90 1.78 13.15
N THR A 508 -4.52 2.82 12.61
CA THR A 508 -5.94 3.11 12.82
C THR A 508 -6.55 3.67 11.53
N PRO A 509 -7.85 3.51 11.28
CA PRO A 509 -8.52 4.12 10.13
C PRO A 509 -8.61 5.65 10.21
N PHE A 510 -8.55 6.23 11.42
CA PHE A 510 -8.94 7.62 11.66
C PHE A 510 -7.80 8.49 12.17
N ARG A 511 -7.63 9.67 11.56
CA ARG A 511 -6.61 10.66 11.95
C ARG A 511 -6.78 11.16 13.38
N ALA A 512 -8.04 11.34 13.81
CA ALA A 512 -8.33 11.76 15.18
C ALA A 512 -7.82 10.75 16.22
N GLN A 513 -8.05 9.45 16.00
CA GLN A 513 -7.52 8.40 16.88
C GLN A 513 -6.00 8.36 16.87
N ARG A 514 -5.39 8.50 15.69
CA ARG A 514 -3.94 8.61 15.55
C ARG A 514 -3.38 9.77 16.38
N ALA A 515 -3.98 10.96 16.28
CA ALA A 515 -3.55 12.13 17.03
C ALA A 515 -3.66 11.89 18.55
N LEU A 516 -4.73 11.24 19.01
CA LEU A 516 -4.92 10.88 20.41
C LEU A 516 -3.83 9.91 20.89
N ILE A 517 -3.53 8.86 20.14
CA ILE A 517 -2.49 7.88 20.47
C ILE A 517 -1.11 8.55 20.51
N ARG A 518 -0.79 9.41 19.55
CA ARG A 518 0.48 10.16 19.53
C ARG A 518 0.65 11.00 20.80
N ARG A 519 -0.35 11.81 21.14
CA ARG A 519 -0.31 12.59 22.40
C ARG A 519 -0.11 11.70 23.64
N GLY A 520 -0.73 10.53 23.66
CA GLY A 520 -0.56 9.56 24.74
C GLY A 520 0.88 9.01 24.81
N LEU A 521 1.51 8.71 23.69
CA LEU A 521 2.90 8.28 23.64
C LEU A 521 3.86 9.40 24.06
N GLU A 522 3.66 10.62 23.54
CA GLU A 522 4.44 11.81 23.90
C GLU A 522 4.37 12.11 25.40
N ALA A 523 3.17 11.99 26.00
CA ALA A 523 2.98 12.17 27.45
C ALA A 523 3.72 11.13 28.31
N ARG A 524 4.08 9.97 27.74
CA ARG A 524 4.93 8.94 28.36
C ARG A 524 6.41 9.07 27.99
N GLY A 525 6.81 10.14 27.32
CA GLY A 525 8.18 10.38 26.88
C GLY A 525 8.62 9.52 25.69
N ILE A 526 7.69 8.84 25.02
CA ILE A 526 7.96 8.06 23.80
C ILE A 526 7.75 9.00 22.61
N ALA A 527 8.81 9.69 22.19
CA ALA A 527 8.73 10.59 21.05
C ALA A 527 8.69 9.81 19.73
N GLU A 528 7.96 10.34 18.74
CA GLU A 528 7.95 9.78 17.38
C GLU A 528 9.34 9.80 16.73
N ALA A 529 10.18 10.76 17.14
CA ALA A 529 11.60 10.83 16.78
C ALA A 529 12.39 9.58 17.19
N GLU A 530 11.91 8.81 18.18
CA GLU A 530 12.51 7.54 18.59
C GLU A 530 12.13 6.37 17.69
N GLY A 531 11.19 6.56 16.72
CA GLY A 531 10.91 5.64 15.64
C GLY A 531 9.65 4.80 15.77
N VAL A 532 8.82 4.93 16.85
CA VAL A 532 7.48 4.32 16.90
C VAL A 532 6.59 5.07 15.93
N ARG A 533 6.10 4.36 14.91
CA ARG A 533 5.25 4.99 13.88
C ARG A 533 3.77 4.79 14.20
N VAL A 534 3.03 5.91 14.31
CA VAL A 534 1.56 5.90 14.42
C VAL A 534 0.97 6.44 13.11
N SER A 535 0.24 5.61 12.38
CA SER A 535 -0.19 5.92 11.01
C SER A 535 -1.64 5.56 10.75
N THR A 536 -2.22 6.19 9.74
CA THR A 536 -3.47 5.66 9.16
C THR A 536 -3.15 4.46 8.26
N VAL A 537 -4.12 3.53 8.14
CA VAL A 537 -3.92 2.31 7.35
C VAL A 537 -3.64 2.61 5.87
N HIS A 538 -4.31 3.62 5.30
CA HIS A 538 -4.09 4.03 3.91
C HIS A 538 -2.62 4.38 3.66
N ARG A 539 -2.02 5.12 4.56
CA ARG A 539 -0.63 5.57 4.41
C ARG A 539 0.40 4.48 4.74
N ALA A 540 0.01 3.48 5.50
CA ALA A 540 0.86 2.33 5.78
C ALA A 540 0.97 1.34 4.59
N GLN A 541 0.25 1.57 3.50
CA GLN A 541 0.35 0.73 2.31
C GLN A 541 1.78 0.76 1.75
N GLY A 542 2.28 -0.40 1.30
CA GLY A 542 3.67 -0.55 0.85
C GLY A 542 4.70 -0.73 1.97
N SER A 543 4.37 -0.42 3.23
CA SER A 543 5.27 -0.63 4.37
C SER A 543 5.00 -1.95 5.09
N GLU A 544 5.90 -2.37 5.99
CA GLU A 544 5.74 -3.53 6.85
C GLU A 544 6.45 -3.30 8.18
N ALA A 545 6.04 -4.02 9.21
CA ALA A 545 6.64 -3.94 10.54
C ALA A 545 6.58 -5.29 11.26
N PRO A 546 7.55 -5.58 12.13
CA PRO A 546 7.50 -6.78 12.97
C PRO A 546 6.23 -6.86 13.82
N VAL A 547 5.84 -5.78 14.47
CA VAL A 547 4.67 -5.72 15.35
C VAL A 547 3.70 -4.63 14.89
N VAL A 548 2.44 -4.98 14.75
CA VAL A 548 1.36 -4.07 14.39
C VAL A 548 0.31 -4.04 15.51
N PHE A 549 0.01 -2.85 15.99
CA PHE A 549 -1.12 -2.57 16.89
C PHE A 549 -2.22 -1.96 16.03
N PHE A 550 -3.38 -2.62 15.95
CA PHE A 550 -4.50 -2.15 15.13
C PHE A 550 -5.70 -1.77 15.98
N ASP A 551 -6.12 -0.52 15.87
CA ASP A 551 -7.28 0.04 16.56
C ASP A 551 -8.32 0.53 15.54
N PRO A 552 -9.45 -0.18 15.33
CA PRO A 552 -10.51 0.22 14.41
C PRO A 552 -11.37 1.36 14.95
N VAL A 553 -11.23 1.75 16.21
CA VAL A 553 -12.02 2.75 16.95
C VAL A 553 -13.42 2.25 17.26
N ASP A 554 -14.28 2.07 16.27
CA ASP A 554 -15.66 1.57 16.44
C ASP A 554 -16.14 1.01 15.08
N ALA A 555 -16.32 -0.29 15.02
CA ALA A 555 -16.72 -0.99 13.80
C ALA A 555 -18.16 -0.64 13.33
N LYS A 556 -18.94 0.07 14.15
CA LYS A 556 -20.26 0.59 13.78
C LYS A 556 -20.21 1.90 12.98
N LEU A 557 -19.04 2.53 12.87
CA LEU A 557 -18.89 3.72 12.05
C LEU A 557 -19.23 3.42 10.57
N PRO A 558 -19.97 4.29 9.89
CA PRO A 558 -20.49 4.02 8.55
C PRO A 558 -19.42 3.59 7.54
N PHE A 559 -18.23 4.20 7.60
CA PHE A 559 -17.11 3.83 6.74
C PHE A 559 -16.68 2.38 6.95
N LEU A 560 -16.62 1.91 8.20
CA LEU A 560 -16.17 0.55 8.53
C LEU A 560 -17.22 -0.54 8.20
N GLN A 561 -18.39 -0.16 7.70
CA GLN A 561 -19.40 -1.09 7.19
C GLN A 561 -19.33 -1.29 5.66
N THR A 562 -18.36 -0.68 5.01
CA THR A 562 -18.18 -0.76 3.55
C THR A 562 -17.25 -1.90 3.13
N GLN A 563 -17.28 -2.25 1.84
CA GLN A 563 -16.34 -3.20 1.26
C GLN A 563 -14.89 -2.68 1.33
N ASP A 564 -14.70 -1.36 1.24
CA ASP A 564 -13.37 -0.75 1.36
C ASP A 564 -12.78 -0.91 2.75
N ALA A 565 -13.61 -0.98 3.79
CA ALA A 565 -13.15 -1.31 5.14
C ALA A 565 -12.59 -2.74 5.24
N ARG A 566 -13.13 -3.70 4.49
CA ARG A 566 -12.57 -5.06 4.42
C ARG A 566 -11.17 -5.05 3.80
N ARG A 567 -10.98 -4.27 2.72
CA ARG A 567 -9.66 -4.08 2.09
C ARG A 567 -8.68 -3.39 3.03
N LEU A 568 -9.15 -2.37 3.75
CA LEU A 568 -8.38 -1.67 4.76
C LEU A 568 -7.93 -2.62 5.88
N LEU A 569 -8.81 -3.49 6.38
CA LEU A 569 -8.49 -4.50 7.38
C LEU A 569 -7.42 -5.47 6.85
N ASN A 570 -7.54 -5.95 5.61
CA ASN A 570 -6.52 -6.77 4.98
C ASN A 570 -5.15 -6.08 4.95
N VAL A 571 -5.11 -4.82 4.55
CA VAL A 571 -3.87 -4.03 4.55
C VAL A 571 -3.31 -3.93 5.96
N ALA A 572 -4.12 -3.60 6.97
CA ALA A 572 -3.65 -3.46 8.36
C ALA A 572 -3.01 -4.75 8.90
N LEU A 573 -3.71 -5.89 8.76
CA LEU A 573 -3.23 -7.18 9.25
C LEU A 573 -1.98 -7.66 8.54
N SER A 574 -1.95 -7.50 7.22
CA SER A 574 -0.86 -7.97 6.38
C SER A 574 0.41 -7.11 6.44
N ARG A 575 0.40 -5.98 7.19
CA ARG A 575 1.64 -5.23 7.51
C ARG A 575 2.48 -5.96 8.55
N ALA A 576 1.88 -6.81 9.39
CA ALA A 576 2.58 -7.48 10.46
C ALA A 576 3.46 -8.64 9.95
N GLN A 577 4.70 -8.70 10.44
CA GLN A 577 5.59 -9.82 10.19
C GLN A 577 5.48 -10.89 11.28
N ALA A 578 5.51 -10.47 12.54
CA ALA A 578 5.61 -11.36 13.71
C ALA A 578 4.35 -11.34 14.57
N LYS A 579 3.81 -10.18 14.88
CA LYS A 579 2.66 -10.04 15.77
C LYS A 579 1.67 -8.98 15.29
N VAL A 580 0.38 -9.24 15.48
CA VAL A 580 -0.68 -8.26 15.34
C VAL A 580 -1.59 -8.27 16.57
N LEU A 581 -1.81 -7.09 17.15
CA LEU A 581 -2.70 -6.88 18.29
C LEU A 581 -3.92 -6.09 17.82
N LEU A 582 -5.10 -6.61 18.11
CA LEU A 582 -6.39 -6.03 17.71
C LEU A 582 -7.13 -5.51 18.94
N TYR A 583 -7.41 -4.22 19.00
CA TYR A 583 -8.11 -3.58 20.12
C TYR A 583 -9.61 -3.51 19.84
N LEU A 584 -10.37 -4.47 20.32
CA LEU A 584 -11.77 -4.67 19.96
C LEU A 584 -12.70 -4.63 21.20
N SER A 585 -13.82 -3.92 21.08
CA SER A 585 -14.94 -4.09 22.00
C SER A 585 -15.78 -5.32 21.60
N ASP A 586 -16.66 -5.79 22.48
CA ASP A 586 -17.60 -6.88 22.16
C ASP A 586 -18.48 -6.52 20.95
N ALA A 587 -18.84 -5.25 20.82
CA ALA A 587 -19.63 -4.76 19.69
C ALA A 587 -18.81 -4.78 18.37
N ASP A 588 -17.50 -4.47 18.43
CA ASP A 588 -16.60 -4.59 17.26
C ASP A 588 -16.44 -6.05 16.85
N ALA A 589 -16.20 -6.93 17.84
CA ALA A 589 -16.04 -8.36 17.61
C ALA A 589 -17.27 -9.03 16.97
N ALA A 590 -18.47 -8.49 17.24
CA ALA A 590 -19.74 -8.95 16.68
C ALA A 590 -20.08 -8.28 15.33
N SER A 591 -19.31 -7.29 14.86
CA SER A 591 -19.60 -6.57 13.62
C SER A 591 -19.41 -7.45 12.40
N PRO A 592 -20.13 -7.23 11.28
CA PRO A 592 -19.96 -7.98 10.04
C PRO A 592 -18.53 -7.94 9.49
N LEU A 593 -17.80 -6.84 9.74
CA LEU A 593 -16.41 -6.68 9.31
C LEU A 593 -15.45 -7.62 10.05
N LEU A 594 -15.58 -7.69 11.39
CA LEU A 594 -14.60 -8.34 12.26
C LEU A 594 -15.05 -9.73 12.76
N ALA A 595 -16.34 -10.02 12.75
CA ALA A 595 -16.87 -11.29 13.25
C ALA A 595 -16.23 -12.54 12.58
N PRO A 596 -16.03 -12.58 11.24
CA PRO A 596 -15.38 -13.72 10.60
C PRO A 596 -13.94 -13.94 11.10
N LEU A 597 -13.21 -12.85 11.33
CA LEU A 597 -11.85 -12.89 11.87
C LEU A 597 -11.82 -13.37 13.31
N VAL A 598 -12.68 -12.79 14.17
CA VAL A 598 -12.76 -13.17 15.60
C VAL A 598 -13.21 -14.60 15.77
N GLN A 599 -14.19 -15.07 14.98
CA GLN A 599 -14.62 -16.45 14.99
C GLN A 599 -13.48 -17.40 14.62
N ARG A 600 -12.68 -17.02 13.64
CA ARG A 600 -11.52 -17.82 13.22
C ARG A 600 -10.45 -17.90 14.31
N LEU A 601 -10.18 -16.81 15.01
CA LEU A 601 -9.25 -16.78 16.14
C LEU A 601 -9.73 -17.68 17.28
N ARG A 602 -11.02 -17.62 17.63
CA ARG A 602 -11.62 -18.50 18.66
C ARG A 602 -11.46 -19.98 18.28
N LEU A 603 -11.73 -20.34 17.03
CA LEU A 603 -11.53 -21.71 16.54
C LEU A 603 -10.06 -22.14 16.61
N ALA A 604 -9.13 -21.23 16.37
CA ALA A 604 -7.70 -21.51 16.50
C ALA A 604 -7.29 -21.69 17.97
N ASP A 605 -7.83 -20.86 18.88
CA ASP A 605 -7.59 -20.96 20.31
C ASP A 605 -8.20 -22.23 20.90
N ASP A 606 -9.40 -22.62 20.49
CA ASP A 606 -10.02 -23.87 20.87
C ASP A 606 -9.17 -25.08 20.46
N ARG A 607 -8.54 -25.02 19.27
CA ARG A 607 -7.58 -26.05 18.83
C ARG A 607 -6.27 -26.05 19.61
N ARG A 608 -5.90 -24.93 20.24
CA ARG A 608 -4.73 -24.77 21.11
C ARG A 608 -5.03 -25.04 22.58
N ALA A 609 -6.32 -25.12 22.94
CA ALA A 609 -6.70 -25.45 24.30
C ALA A 609 -6.04 -26.78 24.70
N VAL A 610 -5.41 -26.78 25.87
CA VAL A 610 -4.77 -27.98 26.40
C VAL A 610 -5.84 -28.87 26.94
N ILE A 611 -6.09 -29.97 26.24
CA ILE A 611 -7.11 -30.97 26.65
C ILE A 611 -6.46 -31.93 27.64
N PRO A 612 -6.99 -32.11 28.85
CA PRO A 612 -6.51 -33.17 29.74
C PRO A 612 -6.60 -34.53 29.06
N LEU A 613 -5.53 -35.31 29.08
CA LEU A 613 -5.50 -36.62 28.41
C LEU A 613 -6.61 -37.55 28.88
N GLN A 614 -7.05 -37.42 30.14
CA GLN A 614 -8.16 -38.16 30.72
C GLN A 614 -9.48 -37.97 29.93
N VAL A 615 -9.68 -36.76 29.34
CA VAL A 615 -10.88 -36.48 28.53
C VAL A 615 -10.81 -37.25 27.20
N LEU A 616 -9.65 -37.35 26.57
CA LEU A 616 -9.45 -38.14 25.37
C LEU A 616 -9.49 -39.65 25.65
N ALA A 617 -9.01 -40.08 26.81
CA ALA A 617 -9.01 -41.47 27.27
C ALA A 617 -10.36 -41.92 27.87
N ALA A 618 -11.40 -41.09 27.86
CA ALA A 618 -12.74 -41.46 28.32
C ALA A 618 -13.35 -42.64 27.54
N ALA A 619 -13.02 -42.76 26.24
CA ALA A 619 -13.36 -43.90 25.38
C ALA A 619 -12.29 -45.00 25.43
N PRO A 620 -12.61 -46.26 25.06
CA PRO A 620 -11.67 -47.37 25.01
C PRO A 620 -10.47 -47.17 24.07
N ALA A 621 -10.60 -46.29 23.12
CA ALA A 621 -9.54 -45.84 22.19
C ALA A 621 -9.55 -44.32 22.02
N PHE A 622 -8.38 -43.73 21.79
CA PHE A 622 -8.28 -42.33 21.48
C PHE A 622 -8.98 -41.98 20.15
N PRO A 623 -9.74 -40.89 20.08
CA PRO A 623 -10.46 -40.54 18.88
C PRO A 623 -9.49 -40.11 17.76
N ARG A 624 -9.81 -40.43 16.50
CA ARG A 624 -8.96 -40.14 15.34
C ARG A 624 -8.70 -38.63 15.15
N ASN A 625 -9.62 -37.78 15.59
CA ASN A 625 -9.46 -36.33 15.58
C ASN A 625 -8.56 -35.78 16.70
N ALA A 626 -7.97 -36.65 17.53
CA ALA A 626 -6.97 -36.23 18.51
C ALA A 626 -5.63 -35.82 17.88
N LEU A 627 -5.34 -36.21 16.64
CA LEU A 627 -4.15 -35.74 15.91
C LEU A 627 -4.10 -34.19 15.83
N GLY A 628 -2.96 -33.62 16.21
CA GLY A 628 -2.75 -32.16 16.23
C GLY A 628 -3.36 -31.46 17.45
N LEU A 629 -4.02 -32.17 18.38
CA LEU A 629 -4.51 -31.57 19.62
C LEU A 629 -3.36 -31.38 20.63
N ARG A 630 -3.40 -30.28 21.38
CA ARG A 630 -2.53 -30.09 22.56
C ARG A 630 -3.15 -30.80 23.74
N VAL A 631 -2.36 -31.67 24.35
CA VAL A 631 -2.83 -32.54 25.44
C VAL A 631 -1.91 -32.42 26.64
N SER A 632 -2.48 -32.41 27.85
CA SER A 632 -1.73 -32.54 29.10
C SER A 632 -1.84 -33.96 29.67
N ALA A 633 -0.68 -34.57 29.86
CA ALA A 633 -0.53 -35.88 30.49
C ALA A 633 0.27 -35.74 31.81
N GLY A 634 -0.42 -35.40 32.89
CA GLY A 634 0.19 -35.09 34.16
C GLY A 634 0.97 -33.77 34.11
N ARG A 635 2.31 -33.81 34.26
CA ARG A 635 3.18 -32.61 34.20
C ARG A 635 3.72 -32.32 32.77
N VAL A 636 3.37 -33.14 31.81
CA VAL A 636 3.82 -33.01 30.41
C VAL A 636 2.69 -32.45 29.57
N THR A 637 2.96 -31.36 28.85
CA THR A 637 2.08 -30.80 27.82
C THR A 637 2.76 -30.97 26.46
N GLY A 638 2.01 -31.36 25.45
CA GLY A 638 2.54 -31.56 24.11
C GLY A 638 1.44 -31.71 23.07
N GLU A 639 1.85 -31.87 21.83
CA GLU A 639 0.97 -32.09 20.68
C GLU A 639 0.92 -33.55 20.30
N VAL A 640 -0.28 -34.06 19.99
CA VAL A 640 -0.48 -35.43 19.50
C VAL A 640 -0.04 -35.51 18.04
N GLN A 641 1.09 -36.15 17.78
CA GLN A 641 1.62 -36.27 16.42
C GLN A 641 1.30 -37.61 15.74
N ARG A 642 0.97 -38.61 16.51
CA ARG A 642 0.68 -39.94 15.96
C ARG A 642 -0.33 -40.70 16.81
N LEU A 643 -1.17 -41.50 16.14
CA LEU A 643 -2.08 -42.46 16.75
C LEU A 643 -1.77 -43.86 16.17
N SER A 644 -1.91 -44.89 17.00
CA SER A 644 -1.93 -46.26 16.49
C SER A 644 -3.18 -46.53 15.62
N PRO A 645 -3.13 -47.49 14.68
CA PRO A 645 -4.27 -47.79 13.81
C PRO A 645 -5.56 -48.16 14.57
N ASP A 646 -5.41 -48.79 15.75
CA ASP A 646 -6.50 -49.19 16.64
C ASP A 646 -6.89 -48.09 17.66
N GLY A 647 -6.22 -46.93 17.63
CA GLY A 647 -6.44 -45.82 18.55
C GLY A 647 -6.06 -46.07 20.01
N ARG A 648 -5.44 -47.21 20.33
CA ARG A 648 -5.09 -47.56 21.73
C ARG A 648 -3.86 -46.82 22.25
N GLN A 649 -3.01 -46.35 21.36
CA GLN A 649 -1.82 -45.57 21.70
C GLN A 649 -1.78 -44.23 20.94
N LEU A 650 -1.33 -43.18 21.60
CA LEU A 650 -0.96 -41.92 21.00
C LEU A 650 0.47 -41.52 21.36
N TRP A 651 1.12 -40.79 20.51
CA TRP A 651 2.45 -40.19 20.75
C TRP A 651 2.30 -38.68 20.92
N LEU A 652 2.64 -38.23 22.13
CA LEU A 652 2.67 -36.82 22.53
C LEU A 652 4.08 -36.32 22.39
N VAL A 653 4.31 -35.30 21.61
CA VAL A 653 5.60 -34.58 21.54
C VAL A 653 5.61 -33.49 22.58
N ASN A 654 6.46 -33.65 23.57
CA ASN A 654 6.62 -32.71 24.69
C ASN A 654 7.13 -31.34 24.20
N GLU A 655 6.38 -30.26 24.50
CA GLU A 655 6.69 -28.89 24.09
C GLU A 655 7.98 -28.33 24.70
N ARG A 656 8.45 -28.89 25.84
CA ARG A 656 9.65 -28.40 26.53
C ARG A 656 10.95 -28.95 25.95
N ASN A 657 10.94 -30.21 25.50
CA ASN A 657 12.19 -30.89 25.11
C ASN A 657 12.10 -31.67 23.79
N GLY A 658 10.96 -31.60 23.08
CA GLY A 658 10.76 -32.29 21.80
C GLY A 658 10.69 -33.83 21.89
N ALA A 659 10.73 -34.43 23.07
CA ALA A 659 10.68 -35.87 23.23
C ALA A 659 9.30 -36.43 22.93
N ALA A 660 9.22 -37.50 22.12
CA ALA A 660 7.98 -38.20 21.86
C ALA A 660 7.65 -39.19 23.01
N LEU A 661 6.48 -38.99 23.60
CA LEU A 661 5.99 -39.82 24.72
C LEU A 661 4.85 -40.71 24.24
N PRO A 662 4.99 -42.03 24.20
CA PRO A 662 3.90 -42.93 23.92
C PRO A 662 2.96 -43.02 25.14
N LEU A 663 1.67 -42.85 24.91
CA LEU A 663 0.63 -42.88 25.95
C LEU A 663 -0.42 -43.94 25.58
N ASP A 664 -0.79 -44.76 26.54
CA ASP A 664 -1.75 -45.84 26.37
C ASP A 664 -3.14 -45.46 26.89
N ALA A 665 -4.20 -45.71 26.12
CA ALA A 665 -5.56 -45.34 26.48
C ALA A 665 -6.08 -46.10 27.69
N ALA A 666 -5.79 -47.41 27.81
CA ALA A 666 -6.25 -48.24 28.93
C ALA A 666 -5.60 -47.80 30.25
N PHE A 667 -4.30 -47.50 30.22
CA PHE A 667 -3.59 -46.97 31.39
C PHE A 667 -4.21 -45.66 31.91
N TRP A 668 -4.53 -44.74 31.03
CA TRP A 668 -5.07 -43.44 31.43
C TRP A 668 -6.54 -43.50 31.82
N ARG A 669 -7.33 -44.43 31.25
CA ARG A 669 -8.70 -44.77 31.73
C ARG A 669 -8.68 -45.28 33.16
N ALA A 670 -7.81 -46.23 33.43
CA ALA A 670 -7.65 -46.80 34.78
C ALA A 670 -7.25 -45.72 35.80
N LYS A 671 -6.32 -44.83 35.40
CA LYS A 671 -5.88 -43.68 36.22
C LYS A 671 -6.96 -42.62 36.45
N ALA A 672 -7.92 -42.49 35.52
CA ALA A 672 -9.07 -41.60 35.65
C ALA A 672 -10.25 -42.23 36.42
N GLY A 673 -10.12 -43.46 36.91
CA GLY A 673 -11.21 -44.20 37.59
C GLY A 673 -12.33 -44.68 36.66
N LEU A 674 -12.07 -44.71 35.34
CA LEU A 674 -13.03 -45.06 34.28
C LEU A 674 -12.85 -46.53 33.81
N ALA A 675 -12.23 -47.38 34.62
CA ALA A 675 -11.94 -48.75 34.24
C ALA A 675 -13.19 -49.64 34.29
N SER A 676 -13.42 -50.28 33.22
CA SER A 676 -14.13 -51.38 32.61
C SER A 676 -15.45 -51.15 32.03
#